data_ef97c7d1a0baf117b2047d1d76e9dad1
#
_entry.id   ef97c7d1a0baf117b2047d1d76e9dad1
#
_cell.length_a   1.000
_cell.length_b   1.000
_cell.length_c   1.000
_cell.angle_alpha   90.00
_cell.angle_beta   90.00
_cell.angle_gamma   90.00
#
_symmetry.space_group_name_H-M   'P 1'
#
loop_
_entity.id
_entity.type
_entity.pdbx_description
1 polymer ?
#
loop_
_entity_poly.entity_id
_entity_poly.type
_entity_poly.pdbx_seq_one_letter_code
_entity_poly.pdbx_strand_id
1 'polypeptide(L)'
;MNSMPEKSVNAIADCLMAIERITGSTPKQSGDEWIGYCPVHEADGKGHKPSLTLKAGDTVPVVVNCHAGCDGREILKALGMNGTARAKASIVATYPYQDESGAVVREKLRYEPKDFRIRHRDASGAWVYKAGPGPAVLYRLLEVTTAIAEGRTIFVCEGEKDCDRLAKSGMVATTNIEGAAQPQQRAKWRKEYTAQLAGAARVILLPDNDGPGKAHMATIAAQLASQVGEVRVLELPGLPVKGDVSDWLNQGHTVDELKALARSASAESPVSRAEDAGNATKPERKSEPDGKEPEEEPGKPTRRRKGKRPDPEELAADLAADLVPKREGYICLRVGEYPEAVESAEQNLIEADVGIYQRGILCRVSRDPVPTVRGISRPAGVATIKEVTETWLLNQLDRRIKFEKWDGRSEDFKRCHAPKEIAQRLLHNAGSWKFPTLTGIITAPTLRPDGSILDQPGYDAATGLFFDPQGEQYPPIPASPTREEGQAALQRLTRDILENRCVGSDDNTGFSFATPAAKSAALSALLTPLVRHTTPTAPLHLISARRAGSGKSLLADAAALLATGRTATIFDLGEDGDEQEKRMLSIFASGDLVVNLDNLEGPLGGKILCKALTAQTFSGRLLGASKIVTVPTAVAWLATGNNVVVAEDSTRRVVLCQLDPQTESPEKREFARNLLEWIPEHRPALVVAALTALRAYVAAGCPKQPLPVMGSFEDWHRLVRSALVWLGEADPLGDTDQMEDTDPTRLKLRALLSAWHQAFGSVPTTCKE
;
A
#
# COMPACT_ATOMS: atom_id res chain seq x y z
N MET A 1 15.58 36.83 4.71
CA MET A 1 16.62 35.78 4.71
C MET A 1 16.00 34.55 5.36
N ASN A 2 15.49 33.59 4.57
CA ASN A 2 14.99 32.31 5.09
C ASN A 2 16.23 31.47 5.45
N SER A 3 16.38 31.10 6.71
CA SER A 3 17.44 30.21 7.18
C SER A 3 17.29 28.84 6.54
N MET A 4 18.32 28.39 5.81
CA MET A 4 18.40 27.04 5.27
C MET A 4 18.31 25.99 6.42
N PRO A 5 17.67 24.83 6.19
CA PRO A 5 17.66 23.74 7.16
C PRO A 5 19.08 23.25 7.45
N GLU A 6 19.42 23.03 8.70
CA GLU A 6 20.75 22.65 9.20
C GLU A 6 21.34 21.41 8.50
N LYS A 7 20.49 20.45 8.11
CA LYS A 7 20.87 19.24 7.33
C LYS A 7 21.34 19.54 5.90
N SER A 8 20.79 20.58 5.27
CA SER A 8 21.18 20.98 3.92
C SER A 8 22.50 21.74 3.90
N VAL A 9 22.79 22.51 4.96
CA VAL A 9 24.05 23.25 5.12
C VAL A 9 25.23 22.28 5.27
N ASN A 10 25.07 21.25 6.10
CA ASN A 10 26.12 20.23 6.30
C ASN A 10 26.37 19.40 5.03
N ALA A 11 25.31 18.98 4.32
CA ALA A 11 25.46 18.20 3.09
C ALA A 11 26.07 18.99 1.93
N ILE A 12 25.81 20.30 1.83
CA ILE A 12 26.48 21.16 0.85
C ILE A 12 27.97 21.32 1.20
N ALA A 13 28.30 21.54 2.46
CA ALA A 13 29.69 21.66 2.91
C ALA A 13 30.50 20.40 2.59
N ASP A 14 29.91 19.21 2.82
CA ASP A 14 30.52 17.92 2.48
C ASP A 14 30.76 17.77 0.97
N CYS A 15 29.78 18.18 0.13
CA CYS A 15 29.93 18.19 -1.32
C CYS A 15 31.06 19.13 -1.77
N LEU A 16 31.12 20.34 -1.23
CA LEU A 16 32.14 21.33 -1.60
C LEU A 16 33.55 20.83 -1.26
N MET A 17 33.74 20.25 -0.08
CA MET A 17 35.01 19.64 0.33
C MET A 17 35.39 18.45 -0.56
N ALA A 18 34.41 17.62 -0.94
CA ALA A 18 34.67 16.48 -1.82
C ALA A 18 35.03 16.91 -3.25
N ILE A 19 34.39 17.94 -3.81
CA ILE A 19 34.75 18.50 -5.12
C ILE A 19 36.16 19.07 -5.08
N GLU A 20 36.50 19.87 -4.08
CA GLU A 20 37.83 20.45 -3.92
C GLU A 20 38.91 19.36 -3.82
N ARG A 21 38.67 18.30 -3.06
CA ARG A 21 39.56 17.16 -2.91
C ARG A 21 39.80 16.41 -4.24
N ILE A 22 38.75 16.24 -5.06
CA ILE A 22 38.79 15.45 -6.30
C ILE A 22 39.38 16.29 -7.46
N THR A 23 38.91 17.53 -7.60
CA THR A 23 39.23 18.40 -8.74
C THR A 23 40.43 19.35 -8.47
N GLY A 24 40.85 19.47 -7.21
CA GLY A 24 41.88 20.42 -6.80
C GLY A 24 41.47 21.90 -6.87
N SER A 25 40.17 22.17 -7.04
CA SER A 25 39.64 23.54 -7.21
C SER A 25 38.45 23.77 -6.31
N THR A 26 38.46 24.85 -5.55
CA THR A 26 37.37 25.25 -4.63
C THR A 26 36.19 25.78 -5.44
N PRO A 27 34.97 25.23 -5.28
CA PRO A 27 33.78 25.77 -5.92
C PRO A 27 33.45 27.19 -5.47
N LYS A 28 32.98 28.03 -6.38
CA LYS A 28 32.64 29.44 -6.11
C LYS A 28 31.13 29.62 -5.91
N GLN A 29 30.76 30.35 -4.90
CA GLN A 29 29.35 30.69 -4.67
C GLN A 29 28.88 31.78 -5.64
N SER A 30 27.71 31.58 -6.23
CA SER A 30 27.03 32.54 -7.11
C SER A 30 25.53 32.57 -6.76
N GLY A 31 25.12 33.54 -5.97
CA GLY A 31 23.76 33.59 -5.39
C GLY A 31 23.51 32.43 -4.42
N ASP A 32 22.44 31.67 -4.66
CA ASP A 32 22.06 30.51 -3.87
C ASP A 32 22.68 29.18 -4.39
N GLU A 33 23.53 29.26 -5.41
CA GLU A 33 24.20 28.09 -6.02
C GLU A 33 25.71 28.16 -5.87
N TRP A 34 26.38 27.00 -5.92
CA TRP A 34 27.83 26.86 -6.00
C TRP A 34 28.20 26.30 -7.38
N ILE A 35 29.23 26.88 -8.00
CA ILE A 35 29.72 26.49 -9.31
C ILE A 35 31.13 25.92 -9.16
N GLY A 36 31.35 24.70 -9.66
CA GLY A 36 32.61 23.99 -9.57
C GLY A 36 32.86 23.06 -10.76
N TYR A 37 33.98 22.38 -10.76
CA TYR A 37 34.29 21.36 -11.77
C TYR A 37 33.58 20.05 -11.46
N CYS A 38 33.14 19.35 -12.48
CA CYS A 38 32.44 18.08 -12.34
C CYS A 38 33.42 16.94 -12.00
N PRO A 39 33.21 16.21 -10.89
CA PRO A 39 34.13 15.14 -10.48
C PRO A 39 34.13 13.92 -11.39
N VAL A 40 33.20 13.84 -12.34
CA VAL A 40 33.05 12.72 -13.27
C VAL A 40 33.86 12.94 -14.55
N HIS A 41 33.79 14.12 -15.17
CA HIS A 41 34.46 14.39 -16.45
C HIS A 41 35.49 15.57 -16.41
N GLU A 42 35.56 16.29 -15.29
CA GLU A 42 36.48 17.41 -15.05
C GLU A 42 37.30 17.18 -13.77
N ALA A 43 37.66 15.92 -13.50
CA ALA A 43 38.36 15.55 -12.27
C ALA A 43 39.77 16.16 -12.16
N ASP A 44 40.35 16.61 -13.28
CA ASP A 44 41.67 17.29 -13.32
C ASP A 44 41.64 18.80 -12.98
N GLY A 45 40.41 19.37 -12.92
CA GLY A 45 40.18 20.76 -12.53
C GLY A 45 40.85 21.81 -13.42
N LYS A 46 41.30 21.47 -14.63
CA LYS A 46 42.10 22.31 -15.52
C LYS A 46 41.45 22.50 -16.89
N GLY A 47 41.60 23.71 -17.42
CA GLY A 47 41.42 23.99 -18.85
C GLY A 47 40.04 24.32 -19.35
N HIS A 48 38.97 24.23 -18.54
CA HIS A 48 37.58 24.48 -18.95
C HIS A 48 36.85 25.46 -18.00
N LYS A 49 35.72 25.97 -18.43
CA LYS A 49 34.81 26.65 -17.51
C LYS A 49 34.10 25.60 -16.64
N PRO A 50 34.02 25.79 -15.31
CA PRO A 50 33.33 24.86 -14.42
C PRO A 50 31.91 24.56 -14.91
N SER A 51 31.56 23.27 -15.00
CA SER A 51 30.31 22.82 -15.57
C SER A 51 29.31 22.29 -14.53
N LEU A 52 29.70 22.17 -13.27
CA LEU A 52 28.87 21.65 -12.19
C LEU A 52 28.24 22.78 -11.37
N THR A 53 26.93 22.72 -11.16
CA THR A 53 26.21 23.55 -10.19
C THR A 53 25.64 22.72 -9.07
N LEU A 54 25.71 23.23 -7.84
CA LEU A 54 25.13 22.64 -6.63
C LEU A 54 24.25 23.66 -5.92
N LYS A 55 23.14 23.20 -5.35
CA LYS A 55 22.29 24.03 -4.47
C LYS A 55 21.55 23.19 -3.44
N ALA A 56 21.04 23.84 -2.42
CA ALA A 56 20.10 23.24 -1.49
C ALA A 56 18.81 22.84 -2.23
N GLY A 57 18.28 21.66 -1.92
CA GLY A 57 17.01 21.21 -2.45
C GLY A 57 15.88 21.37 -1.45
N ASP A 58 14.67 21.59 -1.94
CA ASP A 58 13.46 21.70 -1.09
C ASP A 58 13.08 20.37 -0.40
N THR A 59 13.38 19.25 -1.05
CA THR A 59 13.02 17.90 -0.57
C THR A 59 14.22 16.97 -0.38
N VAL A 60 15.39 17.38 -0.85
CA VAL A 60 16.68 16.67 -0.72
C VAL A 60 17.75 17.63 -0.24
N PRO A 61 18.74 17.15 0.55
CA PRO A 61 19.77 18.06 1.11
C PRO A 61 20.55 18.84 0.06
N VAL A 62 20.91 18.22 -1.07
CA VAL A 62 21.68 18.83 -2.16
C VAL A 62 21.17 18.41 -3.51
N VAL A 63 21.06 19.36 -4.44
CA VAL A 63 20.80 19.13 -5.87
C VAL A 63 22.07 19.43 -6.64
N VAL A 64 22.53 18.48 -7.48
CA VAL A 64 23.67 18.65 -8.35
C VAL A 64 23.24 18.63 -9.81
N ASN A 65 23.84 19.47 -10.66
CA ASN A 65 23.56 19.51 -12.09
C ASN A 65 24.86 19.79 -12.86
N CYS A 66 25.24 18.86 -13.75
CA CYS A 66 26.34 19.08 -14.68
C CYS A 66 25.81 19.58 -16.03
N HIS A 67 26.27 20.73 -16.48
CA HIS A 67 25.85 21.32 -17.76
C HIS A 67 26.41 20.59 -18.98
N ALA A 68 27.41 19.71 -18.79
CA ALA A 68 27.93 18.83 -19.82
C ALA A 68 27.19 17.47 -19.91
N GLY A 69 26.16 17.25 -19.07
CA GLY A 69 25.25 16.10 -19.19
C GLY A 69 25.60 14.86 -18.37
N CYS A 70 26.54 14.93 -17.43
CA CYS A 70 26.82 13.80 -16.53
C CYS A 70 25.61 13.49 -15.62
N ASP A 71 25.36 12.20 -15.36
CA ASP A 71 24.29 11.75 -14.47
C ASP A 71 24.55 12.21 -13.02
N GLY A 72 23.54 12.79 -12.38
CA GLY A 72 23.64 13.28 -11.00
C GLY A 72 23.99 12.20 -9.98
N ARG A 73 23.62 10.94 -10.21
CA ARG A 73 23.98 9.80 -9.34
C ARG A 73 25.46 9.46 -9.46
N GLU A 74 26.01 9.52 -10.67
CA GLU A 74 27.43 9.31 -10.87
C GLU A 74 28.25 10.42 -10.22
N ILE A 75 27.77 11.67 -10.30
CA ILE A 75 28.40 12.80 -9.62
C ILE A 75 28.42 12.59 -8.10
N LEU A 76 27.26 12.23 -7.51
CA LEU A 76 27.14 12.03 -6.07
C LEU A 76 27.91 10.80 -5.60
N LYS A 77 27.96 9.74 -6.41
CA LYS A 77 28.79 8.56 -6.15
C LYS A 77 30.28 8.94 -6.18
N ALA A 78 30.71 9.74 -7.15
CA ALA A 78 32.09 10.24 -7.22
C ALA A 78 32.44 11.13 -6.01
N LEU A 79 31.49 11.88 -5.48
CA LEU A 79 31.63 12.69 -4.26
C LEU A 79 31.61 11.86 -2.96
N GLY A 80 31.38 10.54 -3.04
CA GLY A 80 31.27 9.66 -1.87
C GLY A 80 29.95 9.78 -1.11
N MET A 81 28.93 10.39 -1.70
CA MET A 81 27.62 10.62 -1.09
C MET A 81 26.61 9.55 -1.52
N ASN A 82 26.71 8.38 -0.93
CA ASN A 82 25.76 7.30 -1.18
C ASN A 82 24.46 7.56 -0.38
N GLY A 83 23.35 7.83 -1.08
CA GLY A 83 22.00 7.65 -0.53
C GLY A 83 21.17 8.91 -0.21
N THR A 84 21.57 10.14 -0.54
CA THR A 84 20.83 11.36 -0.14
C THR A 84 20.38 12.30 -1.27
N ALA A 85 20.60 11.97 -2.54
CA ALA A 85 20.16 12.82 -3.64
C ALA A 85 19.33 12.07 -4.67
N ARG A 86 18.14 12.59 -4.93
CA ARG A 86 17.32 12.18 -6.06
C ARG A 86 17.93 12.71 -7.34
N ALA A 87 18.30 11.83 -8.28
CA ALA A 87 18.75 12.25 -9.61
C ALA A 87 17.71 13.18 -10.24
N LYS A 88 18.18 14.26 -10.91
CA LYS A 88 17.28 15.17 -11.62
C LYS A 88 16.54 14.38 -12.69
N ALA A 89 15.20 14.42 -12.66
CA ALA A 89 14.39 13.75 -13.65
C ALA A 89 14.79 14.26 -15.06
N SER A 90 15.22 13.34 -15.95
CA SER A 90 15.58 13.66 -17.33
C SER A 90 14.37 13.55 -18.25
N ILE A 91 14.26 14.42 -19.26
CA ILE A 91 13.22 14.34 -20.28
C ILE A 91 13.59 13.17 -21.21
N VAL A 92 12.74 12.15 -21.25
CA VAL A 92 12.93 10.99 -22.13
C VAL A 92 12.06 11.02 -23.38
N ALA A 93 10.97 11.81 -23.36
CA ALA A 93 10.16 12.06 -24.56
C ALA A 93 9.46 13.41 -24.46
N THR A 94 9.24 14.04 -25.64
CA THR A 94 8.48 15.29 -25.79
C THR A 94 7.37 15.06 -26.81
N TYR A 95 6.13 15.36 -26.42
CA TYR A 95 4.93 15.20 -27.25
C TYR A 95 4.35 16.58 -27.57
N PRO A 96 4.54 17.10 -28.81
CA PRO A 96 3.98 18.38 -29.22
C PRO A 96 2.50 18.24 -29.54
N TYR A 97 1.68 19.13 -28.98
CA TYR A 97 0.28 19.30 -29.32
C TYR A 97 0.16 20.51 -30.25
N GLN A 98 -0.33 20.25 -31.46
CA GLN A 98 -0.42 21.23 -32.53
C GLN A 98 -1.88 21.58 -32.81
N ASP A 99 -2.14 22.84 -33.15
CA ASP A 99 -3.46 23.27 -33.65
C ASP A 99 -3.65 22.89 -35.12
N GLU A 100 -4.78 23.28 -35.70
CA GLU A 100 -5.14 23.02 -37.11
C GLU A 100 -4.18 23.68 -38.11
N SER A 101 -3.44 24.72 -37.72
CA SER A 101 -2.41 25.36 -38.52
C SER A 101 -1.04 24.68 -38.47
N GLY A 102 -0.86 23.68 -37.56
CA GLY A 102 0.41 23.03 -37.29
C GLY A 102 1.26 23.74 -36.24
N ALA A 103 0.79 24.84 -35.67
CA ALA A 103 1.52 25.54 -34.61
C ALA A 103 1.47 24.78 -33.29
N VAL A 104 2.62 24.64 -32.60
CA VAL A 104 2.69 23.97 -31.31
C VAL A 104 2.07 24.83 -30.23
N VAL A 105 0.90 24.44 -29.75
CA VAL A 105 0.15 25.14 -28.69
C VAL A 105 0.77 24.81 -27.32
N ARG A 106 1.16 23.55 -27.09
CA ARG A 106 1.78 23.07 -25.84
C ARG A 106 2.56 21.79 -26.08
N GLU A 107 3.43 21.45 -25.14
CA GLU A 107 4.16 20.19 -25.14
C GLU A 107 3.92 19.44 -23.84
N LYS A 108 3.75 18.12 -23.92
CA LYS A 108 3.78 17.21 -22.78
C LYS A 108 5.15 16.53 -22.73
N LEU A 109 5.81 16.62 -21.60
CA LEU A 109 7.15 16.08 -21.37
C LEU A 109 7.03 14.84 -20.48
N ARG A 110 7.66 13.75 -20.90
CA ARG A 110 7.82 12.55 -20.10
C ARG A 110 9.21 12.52 -19.49
N TYR A 111 9.28 12.30 -18.20
CA TYR A 111 10.53 12.22 -17.45
C TYR A 111 10.84 10.80 -17.01
N GLU A 112 12.11 10.55 -16.74
CA GLU A 112 12.62 9.38 -16.02
C GLU A 112 13.27 9.85 -14.70
N PRO A 113 12.83 9.39 -13.50
CA PRO A 113 11.70 8.48 -13.22
C PRO A 113 10.37 9.02 -13.70
N LYS A 114 9.41 8.12 -14.01
CA LYS A 114 8.13 8.42 -14.67
C LYS A 114 7.39 9.58 -14.00
N ASP A 115 7.43 10.74 -14.64
CA ASP A 115 6.68 11.95 -14.31
C ASP A 115 6.25 12.63 -15.62
N PHE A 116 5.17 13.41 -15.59
CA PHE A 116 4.71 14.14 -16.76
C PHE A 116 4.51 15.60 -16.42
N ARG A 117 5.06 16.49 -17.27
CA ARG A 117 4.86 17.93 -17.15
C ARG A 117 4.38 18.51 -18.46
N ILE A 118 3.54 19.55 -18.38
CA ILE A 118 3.06 20.28 -19.54
C ILE A 118 3.73 21.65 -19.56
N ARG A 119 4.18 22.10 -20.73
CA ARG A 119 4.71 23.44 -20.94
C ARG A 119 4.12 24.08 -22.18
N HIS A 120 4.08 25.40 -22.20
CA HIS A 120 3.72 26.21 -23.36
C HIS A 120 4.70 27.38 -23.51
N ARG A 121 4.70 28.05 -24.67
CA ARG A 121 5.46 29.29 -24.84
C ARG A 121 4.60 30.48 -24.44
N ASP A 122 5.18 31.41 -23.69
CA ASP A 122 4.54 32.68 -23.41
C ASP A 122 4.70 33.69 -24.61
N ALA A 123 4.19 34.87 -24.46
CA ALA A 123 4.26 35.95 -25.50
C ALA A 123 5.72 36.35 -25.83
N SER A 124 6.69 36.07 -24.96
CA SER A 124 8.11 36.32 -25.21
C SER A 124 8.81 35.16 -25.89
N GLY A 125 8.12 34.01 -26.10
CA GLY A 125 8.68 32.77 -26.61
C GLY A 125 9.37 31.90 -25.55
N ALA A 126 9.38 32.29 -24.28
CA ALA A 126 9.97 31.50 -23.17
C ALA A 126 9.07 30.34 -22.76
N TRP A 127 9.68 29.24 -22.24
CA TRP A 127 8.95 28.09 -21.77
C TRP A 127 8.37 28.30 -20.37
N VAL A 128 7.06 28.19 -20.24
CA VAL A 128 6.32 28.20 -18.97
C VAL A 128 5.78 26.80 -18.68
N TYR A 129 6.15 26.24 -17.52
CA TYR A 129 5.74 24.88 -17.10
C TYR A 129 4.35 24.89 -16.44
N LYS A 130 3.34 25.12 -17.24
CA LYS A 130 1.90 25.09 -16.91
C LYS A 130 1.12 24.76 -18.18
N ALA A 131 -0.15 24.36 -18.06
CA ALA A 131 -1.00 24.06 -19.21
C ALA A 131 -1.26 25.30 -20.11
N GLY A 132 -1.20 26.49 -19.56
CA GLY A 132 -1.33 27.76 -20.28
C GLY A 132 -2.72 28.07 -20.83
N PRO A 133 -2.95 29.28 -21.32
CA PRO A 133 -4.11 29.63 -22.14
C PRO A 133 -3.95 28.98 -23.52
N GLY A 134 -5.04 28.66 -24.18
CA GLY A 134 -5.08 28.14 -25.54
C GLY A 134 -6.09 27.00 -25.69
N PRO A 135 -6.46 26.66 -26.94
CA PRO A 135 -7.48 25.67 -27.21
C PRO A 135 -7.08 24.28 -26.69
N ALA A 136 -8.06 23.49 -26.32
CA ALA A 136 -7.85 22.06 -26.05
C ALA A 136 -7.74 21.37 -27.42
N VAL A 137 -6.58 20.76 -27.69
CA VAL A 137 -6.30 20.08 -28.97
C VAL A 137 -5.94 18.62 -28.71
N LEU A 138 -6.39 17.73 -29.61
CA LEU A 138 -6.02 16.34 -29.63
C LEU A 138 -4.55 16.16 -30.04
N TYR A 139 -3.90 15.14 -29.56
CA TYR A 139 -2.57 14.76 -30.02
C TYR A 139 -2.61 14.35 -31.50
N ARG A 140 -1.67 14.86 -32.33
CA ARG A 140 -1.59 14.60 -33.77
C ARG A 140 -2.86 15.08 -34.54
N LEU A 141 -3.41 16.21 -34.16
CA LEU A 141 -4.70 16.74 -34.70
C LEU A 141 -4.71 16.86 -36.24
N LEU A 142 -3.62 17.26 -36.85
CA LEU A 142 -3.54 17.37 -38.33
C LEU A 142 -3.77 16.03 -39.04
N GLU A 143 -3.23 14.96 -38.48
CA GLU A 143 -3.44 13.60 -39.04
C GLU A 143 -4.88 13.12 -38.80
N VAL A 144 -5.46 13.49 -37.65
CA VAL A 144 -6.86 13.24 -37.35
C VAL A 144 -7.78 13.95 -38.35
N THR A 145 -7.55 15.22 -38.58
CA THR A 145 -8.33 16.03 -39.54
C THR A 145 -8.23 15.46 -40.97
N THR A 146 -7.01 15.08 -41.38
CA THR A 146 -6.80 14.45 -42.69
C THR A 146 -7.54 13.11 -42.78
N ALA A 147 -7.48 12.29 -41.72
CA ALA A 147 -8.15 11.00 -41.70
C ALA A 147 -9.68 11.11 -41.73
N ILE A 148 -10.25 12.16 -41.13
CA ILE A 148 -11.69 12.47 -41.22
C ILE A 148 -12.06 12.77 -42.69
N ALA A 149 -11.29 13.61 -43.36
CA ALA A 149 -11.53 13.97 -44.76
C ALA A 149 -11.39 12.75 -45.71
N GLU A 150 -10.47 11.82 -45.39
CA GLU A 150 -10.22 10.58 -46.15
C GLU A 150 -11.15 9.43 -45.77
N GLY A 151 -12.01 9.59 -44.77
CA GLY A 151 -12.87 8.49 -44.24
C GLY A 151 -12.13 7.33 -43.56
N ARG A 152 -10.93 7.56 -43.06
CA ARG A 152 -10.09 6.55 -42.41
C ARG A 152 -10.50 6.32 -40.97
N THR A 153 -10.26 5.12 -40.51
CA THR A 153 -10.47 4.76 -39.08
C THR A 153 -9.46 5.47 -38.19
N ILE A 154 -9.96 6.08 -37.12
CA ILE A 154 -9.15 6.77 -36.09
C ILE A 154 -9.16 5.93 -34.80
N PHE A 155 -8.00 5.74 -34.20
CA PHE A 155 -7.84 5.07 -32.92
C PHE A 155 -7.64 6.09 -31.80
N VAL A 156 -8.32 5.90 -30.67
CA VAL A 156 -8.12 6.73 -29.49
C VAL A 156 -7.48 5.86 -28.41
N CYS A 157 -6.27 6.23 -27.97
CA CYS A 157 -5.50 5.57 -26.93
C CYS A 157 -5.47 6.42 -25.65
N GLU A 158 -5.00 5.88 -24.54
CA GLU A 158 -4.84 6.66 -23.30
C GLU A 158 -3.56 7.49 -23.25
N GLY A 159 -2.51 7.05 -23.95
CA GLY A 159 -1.19 7.69 -23.93
C GLY A 159 -0.61 8.03 -25.30
N GLU A 160 0.24 9.07 -25.32
CA GLU A 160 0.92 9.54 -26.54
C GLU A 160 1.89 8.50 -27.09
N LYS A 161 2.55 7.71 -26.21
CA LYS A 161 3.45 6.61 -26.58
C LYS A 161 2.74 5.58 -27.48
N ASP A 162 1.49 5.27 -27.15
CA ASP A 162 0.69 4.29 -27.88
C ASP A 162 0.22 4.86 -29.22
N CYS A 163 -0.17 6.12 -29.24
CA CYS A 163 -0.47 6.84 -30.48
C CYS A 163 0.73 6.83 -31.44
N ASP A 164 1.94 7.11 -30.95
CA ASP A 164 3.16 7.09 -31.77
C ASP A 164 3.52 5.69 -32.27
N ARG A 165 3.29 4.66 -31.43
CA ARG A 165 3.49 3.27 -31.83
C ARG A 165 2.58 2.86 -32.99
N LEU A 166 1.29 3.20 -32.88
CA LEU A 166 0.31 2.92 -33.92
C LEU A 166 0.57 3.72 -35.21
N ALA A 167 0.98 5.00 -35.06
CA ALA A 167 1.32 5.85 -36.19
C ALA A 167 2.52 5.36 -36.98
N LYS A 168 3.57 4.83 -36.31
CA LYS A 168 4.72 4.18 -36.99
C LYS A 168 4.29 2.98 -37.85
N SER A 169 3.14 2.41 -37.59
CA SER A 169 2.55 1.31 -38.35
C SER A 169 1.50 1.76 -39.36
N GLY A 170 1.45 3.07 -39.66
CA GLY A 170 0.55 3.65 -40.67
C GLY A 170 -0.90 3.82 -40.23
N MET A 171 -1.21 3.68 -38.95
CA MET A 171 -2.55 3.92 -38.39
C MET A 171 -2.66 5.35 -37.88
N VAL A 172 -3.87 5.90 -37.87
CA VAL A 172 -4.14 7.21 -37.29
C VAL A 172 -4.58 7.02 -35.83
N ALA A 173 -3.82 7.59 -34.90
CA ALA A 173 -4.10 7.45 -33.49
C ALA A 173 -3.94 8.77 -32.75
N THR A 174 -4.79 9.00 -31.76
CA THR A 174 -4.86 10.25 -30.98
C THR A 174 -5.16 9.98 -29.50
N THR A 175 -4.94 11.01 -28.67
CA THR A 175 -5.28 11.04 -27.24
C THR A 175 -5.47 12.47 -26.77
N ASN A 176 -6.07 12.67 -25.59
CA ASN A 176 -6.15 13.97 -24.92
C ASN A 176 -4.93 14.18 -23.99
N ILE A 177 -4.51 15.42 -23.79
CA ILE A 177 -3.29 15.75 -23.06
C ILE A 177 -3.32 15.32 -21.57
N GLU A 178 -4.50 15.31 -20.96
CA GLU A 178 -4.68 15.00 -19.54
C GLU A 178 -4.78 13.47 -19.25
N GLY A 179 -4.97 12.63 -20.28
CA GLY A 179 -5.19 11.19 -20.14
C GLY A 179 -6.47 10.83 -19.38
N ALA A 180 -6.55 9.60 -18.85
CA ALA A 180 -7.68 9.13 -18.05
C ALA A 180 -7.82 9.86 -16.71
N ALA A 181 -9.05 10.03 -16.22
CA ALA A 181 -9.33 10.53 -14.88
C ALA A 181 -9.26 9.41 -13.86
N GLN A 182 -8.75 9.71 -12.65
CA GLN A 182 -8.84 8.78 -11.52
C GLN A 182 -10.31 8.56 -11.12
N PRO A 183 -10.66 7.37 -10.57
CA PRO A 183 -11.99 7.13 -10.02
C PRO A 183 -12.34 8.23 -9.03
N GLN A 184 -13.41 8.95 -9.13
CA GLN A 184 -13.83 10.11 -8.31
C GLN A 184 -13.37 11.50 -8.81
N GLN A 185 -12.57 11.61 -9.85
CA GLN A 185 -12.27 12.87 -10.50
C GLN A 185 -13.25 13.11 -11.65
N ARG A 186 -13.52 14.41 -11.94
CA ARG A 186 -14.30 14.80 -13.12
C ARG A 186 -13.62 14.28 -14.39
N ALA A 187 -14.40 13.74 -15.32
CA ALA A 187 -13.90 13.27 -16.61
C ALA A 187 -13.04 14.36 -17.29
N LYS A 188 -11.86 13.94 -17.77
CA LYS A 188 -10.89 14.86 -18.38
C LYS A 188 -11.09 15.03 -19.89
N TRP A 189 -11.99 14.25 -20.49
CA TRP A 189 -12.38 14.43 -21.88
C TRP A 189 -13.28 15.66 -22.01
N ARG A 190 -12.92 16.60 -22.90
CA ARG A 190 -13.60 17.87 -23.09
C ARG A 190 -14.46 17.85 -24.34
N LYS A 191 -15.46 18.75 -24.41
CA LYS A 191 -16.33 18.89 -25.58
C LYS A 191 -15.56 19.29 -26.85
N GLU A 192 -14.47 20.03 -26.68
CA GLU A 192 -13.60 20.46 -27.78
C GLU A 192 -12.92 19.25 -28.45
N TYR A 193 -12.53 18.23 -27.71
CA TYR A 193 -11.97 16.96 -28.26
C TYR A 193 -13.04 16.22 -29.06
N THR A 194 -14.27 16.16 -28.54
CA THR A 194 -15.41 15.56 -29.24
C THR A 194 -15.67 16.29 -30.57
N ALA A 195 -15.65 17.64 -30.58
CA ALA A 195 -15.85 18.44 -31.79
C ALA A 195 -14.74 18.17 -32.83
N GLN A 196 -13.49 17.94 -32.41
CA GLN A 196 -12.37 17.65 -33.33
C GLN A 196 -12.45 16.26 -33.98
N LEU A 197 -13.28 15.36 -33.45
CA LEU A 197 -13.57 14.04 -34.02
C LEU A 197 -14.91 14.01 -34.78
N ALA A 198 -15.67 15.10 -34.74
CA ALA A 198 -16.97 15.15 -35.40
C ALA A 198 -16.85 14.89 -36.91
N GLY A 199 -17.76 14.09 -37.46
CA GLY A 199 -17.74 13.65 -38.85
C GLY A 199 -16.76 12.51 -39.18
N ALA A 200 -16.02 11.99 -38.24
CA ALA A 200 -15.20 10.80 -38.46
C ALA A 200 -16.09 9.62 -38.87
N ALA A 201 -15.70 8.88 -39.91
CA ALA A 201 -16.44 7.71 -40.36
C ALA A 201 -16.44 6.59 -39.32
N ARG A 202 -15.30 6.36 -38.67
CA ARG A 202 -15.14 5.33 -37.63
C ARG A 202 -14.09 5.72 -36.61
N VAL A 203 -14.44 5.58 -35.31
CA VAL A 203 -13.54 5.78 -34.17
C VAL A 203 -13.48 4.49 -33.34
N ILE A 204 -12.27 3.97 -33.11
CA ILE A 204 -12.01 2.79 -32.26
C ILE A 204 -11.31 3.26 -30.99
N LEU A 205 -11.92 2.98 -29.85
CA LEU A 205 -11.41 3.35 -28.52
C LEU A 205 -10.67 2.14 -27.94
N LEU A 206 -9.40 2.32 -27.56
CA LEU A 206 -8.52 1.28 -27.00
C LEU A 206 -8.27 1.59 -25.52
N PRO A 207 -9.04 0.98 -24.58
CA PRO A 207 -8.81 1.12 -23.15
C PRO A 207 -7.56 0.39 -22.71
N ASP A 208 -6.80 0.97 -21.78
CA ASP A 208 -5.86 0.20 -20.98
C ASP A 208 -6.64 -0.84 -20.14
N ASN A 209 -6.03 -1.98 -19.85
CA ASN A 209 -6.72 -3.05 -19.12
C ASN A 209 -6.80 -2.76 -17.61
N ASP A 210 -7.40 -1.63 -17.26
CA ASP A 210 -7.70 -1.23 -15.90
C ASP A 210 -9.05 -0.50 -15.78
N GLY A 211 -9.53 -0.32 -14.55
CA GLY A 211 -10.83 0.30 -14.30
C GLY A 211 -10.93 1.76 -14.77
N PRO A 212 -9.94 2.63 -14.49
CA PRO A 212 -9.92 4.01 -14.97
C PRO A 212 -9.94 4.13 -16.48
N GLY A 213 -9.16 3.31 -17.19
CA GLY A 213 -9.07 3.29 -18.64
C GLY A 213 -10.40 2.90 -19.30
N LYS A 214 -11.01 1.83 -18.83
CA LYS A 214 -12.33 1.39 -19.31
C LYS A 214 -13.42 2.44 -19.08
N ALA A 215 -13.44 3.08 -17.91
CA ALA A 215 -14.39 4.15 -17.59
C ALA A 215 -14.15 5.40 -18.44
N HIS A 216 -12.87 5.73 -18.72
CA HIS A 216 -12.50 6.84 -19.60
C HIS A 216 -12.99 6.62 -21.01
N MET A 217 -12.71 5.47 -21.61
CA MET A 217 -13.14 5.14 -22.97
C MET A 217 -14.66 5.01 -23.09
N ALA A 218 -15.36 4.50 -22.08
CA ALA A 218 -16.83 4.49 -22.03
C ALA A 218 -17.41 5.93 -22.05
N THR A 219 -16.79 6.86 -21.32
CA THR A 219 -17.19 8.28 -21.34
C THR A 219 -16.98 8.91 -22.70
N ILE A 220 -15.87 8.62 -23.38
CA ILE A 220 -15.58 9.08 -24.74
C ILE A 220 -16.60 8.51 -25.71
N ALA A 221 -16.90 7.21 -25.65
CA ALA A 221 -17.88 6.53 -26.49
C ALA A 221 -19.26 7.22 -26.42
N ALA A 222 -19.73 7.49 -25.19
CA ALA A 222 -21.01 8.15 -24.98
C ALA A 222 -21.07 9.58 -25.57
N GLN A 223 -19.95 10.32 -25.55
CA GLN A 223 -19.89 11.67 -26.13
C GLN A 223 -19.74 11.67 -27.66
N LEU A 224 -19.14 10.64 -28.23
CA LEU A 224 -18.94 10.52 -29.68
C LEU A 224 -20.13 9.88 -30.40
N ALA A 225 -21.00 9.15 -29.72
CA ALA A 225 -22.07 8.34 -30.32
C ALA A 225 -22.98 9.10 -31.30
N SER A 226 -23.21 10.40 -31.07
CA SER A 226 -24.02 11.27 -31.98
C SER A 226 -23.20 12.15 -32.92
N GLN A 227 -21.86 12.08 -32.86
CA GLN A 227 -20.98 13.00 -33.58
C GLN A 227 -20.15 12.31 -34.67
N VAL A 228 -20.05 10.99 -34.64
CA VAL A 228 -19.25 10.17 -35.56
C VAL A 228 -20.12 9.11 -36.23
N GLY A 229 -19.71 8.60 -37.38
CA GLY A 229 -20.45 7.58 -38.11
C GLY A 229 -20.53 6.26 -37.34
N GLU A 230 -19.43 5.83 -36.71
CA GLU A 230 -19.35 4.62 -35.91
C GLU A 230 -18.32 4.80 -34.79
N VAL A 231 -18.69 4.44 -33.54
CA VAL A 231 -17.76 4.37 -32.41
C VAL A 231 -17.80 2.99 -31.78
N ARG A 232 -16.63 2.42 -31.50
CA ARG A 232 -16.50 1.10 -30.86
C ARG A 232 -15.44 1.14 -29.76
N VAL A 233 -15.71 0.46 -28.65
CA VAL A 233 -14.71 0.17 -27.63
C VAL A 233 -14.16 -1.21 -27.91
N LEU A 234 -12.85 -1.33 -28.10
CA LEU A 234 -12.16 -2.57 -28.41
C LEU A 234 -11.25 -2.96 -27.23
N GLU A 235 -11.68 -3.90 -26.41
CA GLU A 235 -10.83 -4.52 -25.40
C GLU A 235 -9.95 -5.60 -26.06
N LEU A 236 -8.63 -5.43 -25.92
CA LEU A 236 -7.67 -6.35 -26.54
C LEU A 236 -7.55 -7.64 -25.72
N PRO A 237 -7.71 -8.83 -26.33
CA PRO A 237 -7.63 -10.09 -25.61
C PRO A 237 -6.19 -10.39 -25.15
N GLY A 238 -6.06 -10.95 -23.95
CA GLY A 238 -4.75 -11.37 -23.40
C GLY A 238 -3.90 -10.25 -22.80
N LEU A 239 -4.38 -9.00 -22.74
CA LEU A 239 -3.67 -7.92 -22.08
C LEU A 239 -3.48 -8.20 -20.58
N PRO A 240 -2.28 -8.03 -20.02
CA PRO A 240 -2.07 -8.06 -18.58
C PRO A 240 -2.81 -6.91 -17.89
N VAL A 241 -3.01 -7.02 -16.59
CA VAL A 241 -3.60 -5.93 -15.79
C VAL A 241 -2.74 -4.66 -15.93
N LYS A 242 -3.37 -3.54 -16.28
CA LYS A 242 -2.74 -2.25 -16.62
C LYS A 242 -1.89 -2.27 -17.90
N GLY A 243 -2.03 -3.29 -18.74
CA GLY A 243 -1.39 -3.33 -20.04
C GLY A 243 -2.06 -2.38 -21.03
N ASP A 244 -1.27 -1.83 -21.95
CA ASP A 244 -1.66 -0.93 -23.04
C ASP A 244 -1.54 -1.65 -24.42
N VAL A 245 -1.94 -0.97 -25.49
CA VAL A 245 -1.85 -1.54 -26.85
C VAL A 245 -0.39 -1.79 -27.26
N SER A 246 0.57 -1.04 -26.74
CA SER A 246 2.00 -1.29 -26.98
C SER A 246 2.44 -2.59 -26.31
N ASP A 247 1.94 -2.93 -25.13
CA ASP A 247 2.21 -4.18 -24.45
C ASP A 247 1.61 -5.36 -25.22
N TRP A 248 0.42 -5.21 -25.77
CA TRP A 248 -0.21 -6.22 -26.61
C TRP A 248 0.61 -6.52 -27.87
N LEU A 249 1.08 -5.47 -28.56
CA LEU A 249 1.98 -5.63 -29.71
C LEU A 249 3.34 -6.23 -29.33
N ASN A 250 3.85 -5.96 -28.13
CA ASN A 250 5.11 -6.54 -27.63
C ASN A 250 4.99 -8.04 -27.30
N GLN A 251 3.78 -8.54 -27.04
CA GLN A 251 3.50 -9.97 -26.87
C GLN A 251 3.55 -10.77 -28.17
N GLY A 252 3.84 -10.13 -29.30
CA GLY A 252 3.98 -10.77 -30.61
C GLY A 252 2.75 -10.64 -31.50
N HIS A 253 1.71 -9.93 -31.08
CA HIS A 253 0.57 -9.63 -31.91
C HIS A 253 0.90 -8.60 -33.01
N THR A 254 0.20 -8.69 -34.11
CA THR A 254 0.47 -7.86 -35.30
C THR A 254 -0.56 -6.74 -35.44
N VAL A 255 -0.17 -5.69 -36.17
CA VAL A 255 -1.05 -4.58 -36.54
C VAL A 255 -2.24 -5.04 -37.40
N ASP A 256 -2.04 -6.08 -38.19
CA ASP A 256 -3.12 -6.62 -39.04
C ASP A 256 -4.14 -7.42 -38.21
N GLU A 257 -3.72 -8.09 -37.13
CA GLU A 257 -4.62 -8.65 -36.13
C GLU A 257 -5.43 -7.54 -35.43
N LEU A 258 -4.80 -6.42 -35.03
CA LEU A 258 -5.50 -5.29 -34.45
C LEU A 258 -6.56 -4.73 -35.41
N LYS A 259 -6.23 -4.56 -36.69
CA LYS A 259 -7.18 -4.13 -37.72
C LYS A 259 -8.31 -5.15 -37.93
N ALA A 260 -8.02 -6.45 -37.87
CA ALA A 260 -9.03 -7.49 -37.97
C ALA A 260 -9.99 -7.45 -36.78
N LEU A 261 -9.47 -7.34 -35.54
CA LEU A 261 -10.27 -7.17 -34.33
C LEU A 261 -11.13 -5.90 -34.39
N ALA A 262 -10.57 -4.78 -34.87
CA ALA A 262 -11.31 -3.53 -35.04
C ALA A 262 -12.45 -3.64 -36.09
N ARG A 263 -12.33 -4.54 -37.07
CA ARG A 263 -13.40 -4.82 -38.05
C ARG A 263 -14.47 -5.78 -37.51
N SER A 264 -14.07 -6.78 -36.74
CA SER A 264 -14.96 -7.87 -36.23
C SER A 264 -15.67 -7.51 -34.93
N ALA A 265 -15.22 -6.47 -34.19
CA ALA A 265 -15.89 -6.02 -32.99
C ALA A 265 -17.33 -5.62 -33.33
N SER A 266 -18.32 -6.34 -32.79
CA SER A 266 -19.73 -6.07 -33.06
C SER A 266 -20.14 -4.70 -32.51
N ALA A 267 -21.09 -4.04 -33.17
CA ALA A 267 -21.68 -2.79 -32.75
C ALA A 267 -22.66 -3.00 -31.57
N GLU A 268 -22.22 -3.67 -30.51
CA GLU A 268 -22.99 -3.72 -29.27
C GLU A 268 -22.66 -2.50 -28.43
N SER A 269 -23.56 -1.50 -28.54
CA SER A 269 -23.60 -0.34 -27.63
C SER A 269 -23.84 -0.81 -26.18
N PRO A 270 -23.09 -0.33 -25.19
CA PRO A 270 -23.40 -0.52 -23.78
C PRO A 270 -24.53 0.41 -23.29
N VAL A 271 -25.62 0.59 -24.08
CA VAL A 271 -26.78 1.43 -23.75
C VAL A 271 -28.08 0.62 -23.66
N SER A 272 -28.04 -0.70 -23.51
CA SER A 272 -29.27 -1.49 -23.35
C SER A 272 -29.32 -2.20 -22.01
N ARG A 273 -29.33 -1.42 -20.89
CA ARG A 273 -29.80 -1.88 -19.58
C ARG A 273 -30.26 -0.73 -18.68
N ALA A 274 -31.09 0.16 -19.23
CA ALA A 274 -31.83 1.14 -18.43
C ALA A 274 -33.06 1.66 -19.20
N GLU A 275 -33.87 0.75 -19.73
CA GLU A 275 -35.23 1.09 -20.19
C GLU A 275 -36.16 -0.04 -19.76
N ASP A 276 -36.69 0.09 -18.57
CA ASP A 276 -38.02 -0.38 -18.21
C ASP A 276 -38.45 0.32 -16.94
N ALA A 277 -39.09 1.45 -17.08
CA ALA A 277 -40.18 1.95 -16.23
C ALA A 277 -40.70 3.32 -16.72
N GLY A 278 -41.85 3.33 -17.38
CA GLY A 278 -42.87 4.35 -17.10
C GLY A 278 -42.96 5.57 -18.02
N ASN A 279 -43.59 5.34 -19.12
CA ASN A 279 -44.36 6.27 -19.96
C ASN A 279 -45.26 7.27 -19.18
N ALA A 280 -45.15 8.59 -19.46
CA ALA A 280 -46.30 9.56 -19.46
C ALA A 280 -45.94 10.87 -20.15
N THR A 281 -46.48 11.01 -21.32
CA THR A 281 -46.98 12.14 -22.14
C THR A 281 -46.66 13.62 -21.79
N LYS A 282 -46.30 14.30 -22.89
CA LYS A 282 -46.22 15.72 -23.29
C LYS A 282 -47.36 16.67 -22.81
N PRO A 283 -47.25 18.00 -22.93
CA PRO A 283 -47.13 18.63 -24.23
C PRO A 283 -46.24 19.92 -24.35
N GLU A 284 -45.97 20.22 -25.61
CA GLU A 284 -45.28 21.38 -26.18
C GLU A 284 -45.92 22.73 -25.85
N ARG A 285 -45.09 23.80 -25.84
CA ARG A 285 -45.46 25.11 -26.35
C ARG A 285 -44.27 25.86 -26.98
N LYS A 286 -44.49 26.26 -28.19
CA LYS A 286 -43.71 27.16 -29.04
C LYS A 286 -43.74 28.60 -28.50
N SER A 287 -42.71 29.37 -28.76
CA SER A 287 -42.74 30.59 -29.58
C SER A 287 -41.43 31.39 -29.56
N GLU A 288 -41.19 31.95 -30.65
CA GLU A 288 -40.07 32.65 -31.24
C GLU A 288 -39.74 34.04 -30.64
N PRO A 289 -38.88 34.85 -31.33
CA PRO A 289 -37.69 35.46 -30.74
C PRO A 289 -37.84 36.99 -30.63
N ASP A 290 -36.97 37.61 -29.86
CA ASP A 290 -36.58 38.99 -30.21
C ASP A 290 -35.22 39.34 -29.59
N GLY A 291 -34.37 39.89 -30.47
CA GLY A 291 -33.03 40.31 -30.14
C GLY A 291 -32.99 41.65 -29.43
N LYS A 292 -31.89 41.87 -28.79
CA LYS A 292 -31.12 43.15 -28.73
C LYS A 292 -29.88 42.96 -27.87
N GLU A 293 -28.73 43.19 -28.47
CA GLU A 293 -27.52 43.56 -27.74
C GLU A 293 -27.71 44.88 -27.01
N PRO A 294 -27.02 45.09 -25.89
CA PRO A 294 -26.21 46.30 -25.79
C PRO A 294 -24.82 46.09 -25.16
N GLU A 295 -23.88 46.69 -25.82
CA GLU A 295 -22.74 47.53 -25.39
C GLU A 295 -21.99 47.26 -24.11
N GLU A 296 -20.68 47.17 -24.26
CA GLU A 296 -19.64 47.19 -23.22
C GLU A 296 -19.56 48.51 -22.50
N GLU A 297 -19.35 48.47 -21.19
CA GLU A 297 -18.56 49.48 -20.45
C GLU A 297 -17.85 48.85 -19.21
N PRO A 298 -16.73 49.45 -18.73
CA PRO A 298 -15.67 48.72 -18.01
C PRO A 298 -15.67 48.90 -16.50
N GLY A 299 -15.22 47.87 -15.85
CA GLY A 299 -14.45 47.90 -14.58
C GLY A 299 -15.16 48.27 -13.30
N LYS A 300 -15.36 47.23 -12.42
CA LYS A 300 -15.31 47.38 -10.95
C LYS A 300 -14.99 46.04 -10.25
N PRO A 301 -14.44 46.08 -9.02
CA PRO A 301 -13.66 44.98 -8.46
C PRO A 301 -14.50 43.83 -7.86
N THR A 302 -13.93 42.64 -7.92
CA THR A 302 -14.48 41.38 -7.37
C THR A 302 -14.87 41.50 -5.91
N ARG A 303 -16.16 41.53 -5.63
CA ARG A 303 -16.75 41.36 -4.30
C ARG A 303 -16.70 39.87 -3.89
N ARG A 304 -16.08 39.61 -2.73
CA ARG A 304 -16.23 38.37 -1.96
C ARG A 304 -17.70 37.94 -1.93
N ARG A 305 -18.02 36.71 -2.39
CA ARG A 305 -19.33 36.10 -2.21
C ARG A 305 -19.61 35.96 -0.70
N LYS A 306 -20.43 36.82 -0.18
CA LYS A 306 -21.13 36.63 1.11
C LYS A 306 -22.08 35.44 0.94
N GLY A 307 -22.05 34.49 1.87
CA GLY A 307 -23.03 33.42 1.94
C GLY A 307 -24.45 33.98 1.84
N LYS A 308 -25.27 33.36 1.02
CA LYS A 308 -26.68 33.68 0.88
C LYS A 308 -27.31 33.50 2.26
N ARG A 309 -27.91 34.55 2.82
CA ARG A 309 -28.79 34.39 4.00
C ARG A 309 -29.93 33.45 3.57
N PRO A 310 -30.33 32.49 4.40
CA PRO A 310 -31.49 31.66 4.10
C PRO A 310 -32.71 32.55 3.88
N ASP A 311 -33.58 32.13 2.97
CA ASP A 311 -34.81 32.82 2.61
C ASP A 311 -35.72 32.88 3.84
N PRO A 312 -36.40 33.98 4.12
CA PRO A 312 -37.38 34.05 5.24
C PRO A 312 -38.44 32.97 5.18
N GLU A 313 -38.82 32.49 3.98
CA GLU A 313 -39.74 31.35 3.81
C GLU A 313 -39.09 30.01 4.20
N GLU A 314 -37.78 29.79 3.97
CA GLU A 314 -37.07 28.61 4.46
C GLU A 314 -36.96 28.62 5.99
N LEU A 315 -36.74 29.79 6.60
CA LEU A 315 -36.67 29.93 8.05
C LEU A 315 -38.07 29.71 8.71
N ALA A 316 -39.14 30.14 8.06
CA ALA A 316 -40.52 29.92 8.55
C ALA A 316 -40.94 28.45 8.42
N ALA A 317 -40.49 27.77 7.35
CA ALA A 317 -40.73 26.34 7.18
C ALA A 317 -39.94 25.49 8.20
N ASP A 318 -38.74 25.90 8.60
CA ASP A 318 -37.97 25.24 9.65
C ASP A 318 -38.61 25.41 11.02
N LEU A 319 -39.15 26.60 11.35
CA LEU A 319 -39.91 26.85 12.59
C LEU A 319 -41.22 26.05 12.66
N ALA A 320 -41.91 25.86 11.52
CA ALA A 320 -43.11 25.02 11.45
C ALA A 320 -42.76 23.54 11.65
N ALA A 321 -41.58 23.08 11.18
CA ALA A 321 -41.13 21.72 11.39
C ALA A 321 -40.93 21.38 12.88
N ASP A 322 -40.53 22.35 13.72
CA ASP A 322 -40.31 22.14 15.16
C ASP A 322 -41.64 21.87 15.95
N LEU A 323 -42.78 22.22 15.39
CA LEU A 323 -44.07 22.00 15.97
C LEU A 323 -44.65 20.60 15.66
N VAL A 324 -44.10 19.89 14.67
CA VAL A 324 -44.56 18.53 14.32
C VAL A 324 -43.73 17.50 15.10
N PRO A 325 -44.38 16.64 15.92
CA PRO A 325 -43.66 15.65 16.69
C PRO A 325 -42.93 14.66 15.81
N LYS A 326 -41.65 14.38 16.15
CA LYS A 326 -40.85 13.34 15.48
C LYS A 326 -41.54 11.98 15.65
N ARG A 327 -41.63 11.21 14.56
CA ARG A 327 -42.22 9.86 14.59
C ARG A 327 -41.27 8.89 15.27
N GLU A 328 -41.77 8.15 16.22
CA GLU A 328 -40.98 7.11 16.92
C GLU A 328 -40.55 6.01 15.95
N GLY A 329 -39.27 5.61 16.02
CA GLY A 329 -38.66 4.61 15.11
C GLY A 329 -38.23 5.13 13.73
N TYR A 330 -38.24 6.45 13.51
CA TYR A 330 -37.76 7.11 12.32
C TYR A 330 -36.64 8.11 12.62
N ILE A 331 -35.66 8.21 11.72
CA ILE A 331 -34.72 9.35 11.72
C ILE A 331 -35.32 10.45 10.83
N CYS A 332 -35.81 11.49 11.49
CA CYS A 332 -36.42 12.65 10.84
C CYS A 332 -35.37 13.68 10.53
N LEU A 333 -35.22 14.05 9.24
CA LEU A 333 -34.23 14.99 8.75
C LEU A 333 -34.79 16.38 8.60
N ARG A 334 -34.24 17.33 9.34
CA ARG A 334 -34.49 18.77 9.24
C ARG A 334 -33.22 19.51 8.83
N VAL A 335 -33.37 20.69 8.28
CA VAL A 335 -32.22 21.55 7.98
C VAL A 335 -31.59 21.97 9.32
N GLY A 336 -30.30 21.68 9.50
CA GLY A 336 -29.53 21.97 10.71
C GLY A 336 -29.34 20.80 11.69
N GLU A 337 -30.19 19.75 11.66
CA GLU A 337 -30.16 18.60 12.59
C GLU A 337 -29.37 17.38 12.06
N TYR A 338 -28.51 17.55 11.08
CA TYR A 338 -27.69 16.46 10.56
C TYR A 338 -26.77 15.79 11.59
N PRO A 339 -26.17 16.51 12.57
CA PRO A 339 -25.33 15.87 13.59
C PRO A 339 -26.09 14.83 14.41
N GLU A 340 -27.29 15.17 14.90
CA GLU A 340 -28.14 14.25 15.69
C GLU A 340 -28.62 13.06 14.86
N ALA A 341 -28.93 13.29 13.57
CA ALA A 341 -29.31 12.22 12.65
C ALA A 341 -28.13 11.26 12.38
N VAL A 342 -26.90 11.74 12.32
CA VAL A 342 -25.70 10.92 12.19
C VAL A 342 -25.45 10.09 13.44
N GLU A 343 -25.55 10.69 14.63
CA GLU A 343 -25.41 9.97 15.89
C GLU A 343 -26.50 8.88 16.06
N SER A 344 -27.75 9.22 15.73
CA SER A 344 -28.87 8.27 15.76
C SER A 344 -28.66 7.14 14.76
N ALA A 345 -28.13 7.42 13.55
CA ALA A 345 -27.85 6.42 12.57
C ALA A 345 -26.70 5.49 13.02
N GLU A 346 -25.65 6.03 13.63
CA GLU A 346 -24.55 5.26 14.20
C GLU A 346 -25.04 4.32 15.30
N GLN A 347 -25.83 4.84 16.23
CA GLN A 347 -26.38 4.05 17.33
C GLN A 347 -27.26 2.90 16.82
N ASN A 348 -28.14 3.17 15.87
CA ASN A 348 -28.99 2.13 15.26
C ASN A 348 -28.18 1.04 14.55
N LEU A 349 -27.08 1.40 13.88
CA LEU A 349 -26.18 0.44 13.23
C LEU A 349 -25.43 -0.42 14.26
N ILE A 350 -25.05 0.15 15.40
CA ILE A 350 -24.41 -0.57 16.51
C ILE A 350 -25.41 -1.54 17.16
N GLU A 351 -26.60 -1.08 17.49
CA GLU A 351 -27.66 -1.91 18.12
C GLU A 351 -28.12 -3.05 17.20
N ALA A 352 -28.13 -2.81 15.89
CA ALA A 352 -28.44 -3.84 14.89
C ALA A 352 -27.31 -4.84 14.64
N ASP A 353 -26.17 -4.70 15.30
CA ASP A 353 -24.95 -5.52 15.15
C ASP A 353 -24.59 -5.78 13.67
N VAL A 354 -24.41 -4.70 12.91
CA VAL A 354 -24.17 -4.78 11.46
C VAL A 354 -22.77 -5.30 11.14
N GLY A 355 -21.93 -5.48 12.17
CA GLY A 355 -20.54 -5.90 12.02
C GLY A 355 -19.64 -4.80 11.47
N ILE A 356 -19.94 -3.54 11.82
CA ILE A 356 -19.06 -2.39 11.55
C ILE A 356 -18.14 -2.18 12.75
N TYR A 357 -16.86 -1.99 12.45
CA TYR A 357 -15.81 -1.76 13.44
C TYR A 357 -14.99 -0.55 13.04
N GLN A 358 -14.25 0.02 14.02
CA GLN A 358 -13.25 1.06 13.75
C GLN A 358 -11.82 0.51 13.90
N ARG A 359 -10.94 0.90 12.95
CA ARG A 359 -9.51 0.55 12.93
C ARG A 359 -8.72 1.67 12.23
N GLY A 360 -8.84 2.92 12.72
CA GLY A 360 -8.37 4.11 12.01
C GLY A 360 -9.23 4.49 10.80
N ILE A 361 -9.99 3.56 10.27
CA ILE A 361 -11.07 3.70 9.30
C ILE A 361 -12.25 2.83 9.75
N LEU A 362 -13.45 3.06 9.21
CA LEU A 362 -14.53 2.11 9.39
C LEU A 362 -14.27 0.88 8.53
N CYS A 363 -14.33 -0.28 9.15
CA CYS A 363 -14.10 -1.57 8.52
C CYS A 363 -15.16 -2.60 8.93
N ARG A 364 -15.19 -3.71 8.23
CA ARG A 364 -16.07 -4.85 8.51
C ARG A 364 -15.34 -6.17 8.31
N VAL A 365 -15.74 -7.20 9.01
CA VAL A 365 -15.32 -8.56 8.73
C VAL A 365 -16.15 -9.11 7.57
N SER A 366 -15.47 -9.56 6.52
CA SER A 366 -16.11 -10.11 5.31
C SER A 366 -15.52 -11.46 4.98
N ARG A 367 -16.36 -12.40 4.58
CA ARG A 367 -15.94 -13.71 4.04
C ARG A 367 -16.16 -13.70 2.55
N ASP A 368 -15.09 -13.88 1.77
CA ASP A 368 -15.20 -13.94 0.33
C ASP A 368 -15.71 -15.31 -0.11
N PRO A 369 -16.68 -15.38 -1.04
CA PRO A 369 -17.04 -16.64 -1.65
C PRO A 369 -15.83 -17.21 -2.42
N VAL A 370 -15.77 -18.54 -2.57
CA VAL A 370 -14.72 -19.22 -3.34
C VAL A 370 -14.60 -18.59 -4.72
N PRO A 371 -13.43 -18.07 -5.11
CA PRO A 371 -13.26 -17.69 -6.51
C PRO A 371 -13.30 -18.95 -7.39
N THR A 372 -14.27 -19.00 -8.27
CA THR A 372 -14.42 -20.05 -9.31
C THR A 372 -13.39 -19.92 -10.44
N VAL A 373 -12.34 -19.14 -10.28
CA VAL A 373 -11.31 -18.90 -11.29
C VAL A 373 -10.22 -19.97 -11.17
N ARG A 374 -10.05 -20.78 -12.22
CA ARG A 374 -8.96 -21.76 -12.32
C ARG A 374 -7.60 -21.08 -12.11
N GLY A 375 -6.83 -21.55 -11.13
CA GLY A 375 -5.42 -21.19 -10.94
C GLY A 375 -5.07 -20.33 -9.72
N ILE A 376 -6.04 -19.76 -8.99
CA ILE A 376 -5.78 -19.08 -7.72
C ILE A 376 -6.62 -19.73 -6.63
N SER A 377 -5.99 -20.63 -5.86
CA SER A 377 -6.60 -21.26 -4.70
C SER A 377 -6.50 -20.30 -3.50
N ARG A 378 -7.53 -19.47 -3.30
CA ARG A 378 -7.77 -18.87 -1.98
C ARG A 378 -8.76 -19.79 -1.24
N PRO A 379 -8.51 -20.15 0.03
CA PRO A 379 -9.48 -20.91 0.80
C PRO A 379 -10.81 -20.14 0.87
N ALA A 380 -11.91 -20.83 0.60
CA ALA A 380 -13.24 -20.26 0.67
C ALA A 380 -13.59 -19.83 2.08
N GLY A 381 -14.26 -18.69 2.20
CA GLY A 381 -14.89 -18.28 3.46
C GLY A 381 -13.96 -17.72 4.54
N VAL A 382 -12.69 -17.47 4.23
CA VAL A 382 -11.77 -16.83 5.18
C VAL A 382 -12.24 -15.42 5.52
N ALA A 383 -12.35 -15.14 6.81
CA ALA A 383 -12.67 -13.80 7.29
C ALA A 383 -11.53 -12.83 6.99
N THR A 384 -11.85 -11.71 6.37
CA THR A 384 -10.92 -10.63 5.99
C THR A 384 -11.45 -9.29 6.46
N ILE A 385 -10.53 -8.36 6.75
CA ILE A 385 -10.90 -6.99 7.09
C ILE A 385 -11.09 -6.21 5.79
N LYS A 386 -12.29 -5.64 5.57
CA LYS A 386 -12.59 -4.79 4.43
C LYS A 386 -13.03 -3.42 4.88
N GLU A 387 -12.62 -2.38 4.17
CA GLU A 387 -13.10 -1.02 4.38
C GLU A 387 -14.62 -0.94 4.13
N VAL A 388 -15.32 -0.15 4.94
CA VAL A 388 -16.72 0.20 4.72
C VAL A 388 -16.79 1.26 3.64
N THR A 389 -17.33 0.89 2.48
CA THR A 389 -17.56 1.83 1.37
C THR A 389 -18.88 2.60 1.55
N GLU A 390 -18.96 3.80 0.98
CA GLU A 390 -20.18 4.63 1.01
C GLU A 390 -21.40 3.86 0.52
N THR A 391 -21.28 3.17 -0.62
CA THR A 391 -22.39 2.38 -1.20
C THR A 391 -22.84 1.26 -0.29
N TRP A 392 -21.89 0.54 0.32
CA TRP A 392 -22.25 -0.53 1.26
C TRP A 392 -22.96 0.04 2.51
N LEU A 393 -22.45 1.17 3.05
CA LEU A 393 -23.04 1.82 4.21
C LEU A 393 -24.46 2.32 3.93
N LEU A 394 -24.70 2.97 2.78
CA LEU A 394 -26.04 3.39 2.34
C LEU A 394 -27.01 2.21 2.27
N ASN A 395 -26.57 1.07 1.72
CA ASN A 395 -27.39 -0.14 1.69
C ASN A 395 -27.72 -0.67 3.09
N GLN A 396 -26.82 -0.56 4.08
CA GLN A 396 -27.11 -0.96 5.47
C GLN A 396 -28.08 0.02 6.13
N LEU A 397 -27.90 1.32 5.92
CA LEU A 397 -28.79 2.36 6.41
C LEU A 397 -30.22 2.16 5.88
N ASP A 398 -30.38 2.00 4.56
CA ASP A 398 -31.70 1.79 3.94
C ASP A 398 -32.43 0.52 4.41
N ARG A 399 -31.67 -0.56 4.69
CA ARG A 399 -32.25 -1.83 5.14
C ARG A 399 -32.73 -1.81 6.60
N ARG A 400 -32.12 -1.00 7.45
CA ARG A 400 -32.27 -1.08 8.89
C ARG A 400 -32.95 0.14 9.51
N ILE A 401 -32.83 1.31 8.87
CA ILE A 401 -33.26 2.59 9.40
C ILE A 401 -34.31 3.19 8.45
N LYS A 402 -35.36 3.70 9.02
CA LYS A 402 -36.39 4.43 8.28
C LYS A 402 -36.09 5.91 8.36
N PHE A 403 -35.84 6.52 7.19
CA PHE A 403 -35.58 7.96 7.08
C PHE A 403 -36.83 8.70 6.60
N GLU A 404 -37.08 9.85 7.19
CA GLU A 404 -38.05 10.82 6.72
C GLU A 404 -37.42 12.20 6.59
N LYS A 405 -37.80 12.94 5.55
CA LYS A 405 -37.35 14.31 5.32
C LYS A 405 -38.52 15.25 5.34
N TRP A 406 -38.35 16.40 5.97
CA TRP A 406 -39.35 17.47 5.97
C TRP A 406 -39.61 17.97 4.55
N ASP A 407 -40.88 18.05 4.16
CA ASP A 407 -41.37 18.66 2.93
C ASP A 407 -42.15 19.91 3.25
N GLY A 408 -41.55 21.09 3.08
CA GLY A 408 -42.17 22.38 3.38
C GLY A 408 -43.42 22.73 2.53
N ARG A 409 -43.68 21.97 1.45
CA ARG A 409 -44.91 22.18 0.65
C ARG A 409 -46.12 21.50 1.24
N SER A 410 -45.94 20.34 1.87
CA SER A 410 -47.02 19.57 2.51
C SER A 410 -47.02 19.73 4.02
N GLU A 411 -46.05 20.47 4.56
CA GLU A 411 -45.88 20.67 6.01
C GLU A 411 -45.90 19.34 6.79
N ASP A 412 -45.27 18.28 6.22
CA ASP A 412 -45.23 16.95 6.84
C ASP A 412 -43.91 16.25 6.48
N PHE A 413 -43.57 15.23 7.27
CA PHE A 413 -42.42 14.36 7.00
C PHE A 413 -42.76 13.31 5.94
N LYS A 414 -41.92 13.21 4.89
CA LYS A 414 -42.06 12.22 3.83
C LYS A 414 -40.93 11.21 3.89
N ARG A 415 -41.27 9.93 3.74
CA ARG A 415 -40.32 8.85 3.68
C ARG A 415 -39.30 9.06 2.54
N CYS A 416 -38.03 8.87 2.86
CA CYS A 416 -36.93 8.97 1.88
C CYS A 416 -35.92 7.81 2.08
N HIS A 417 -35.05 7.62 1.10
CA HIS A 417 -33.89 6.76 1.24
C HIS A 417 -32.83 7.40 2.16
N ALA A 418 -31.91 6.57 2.66
CA ALA A 418 -30.80 7.04 3.47
C ALA A 418 -30.02 8.14 2.72
N PRO A 419 -29.90 9.34 3.29
CA PRO A 419 -29.17 10.42 2.64
C PRO A 419 -27.69 10.12 2.52
N LYS A 420 -27.12 10.43 1.38
CA LYS A 420 -25.70 10.26 1.11
C LYS A 420 -24.82 11.04 2.11
N GLU A 421 -25.29 12.20 2.53
CA GLU A 421 -24.64 13.08 3.49
C GLU A 421 -24.44 12.40 4.86
N ILE A 422 -25.40 11.56 5.31
CA ILE A 422 -25.27 10.78 6.55
C ILE A 422 -24.17 9.76 6.42
N ALA A 423 -24.14 8.98 5.33
CA ALA A 423 -23.10 7.99 5.11
C ALA A 423 -21.70 8.64 5.00
N GLN A 424 -21.59 9.77 4.29
CA GLN A 424 -20.32 10.50 4.16
C GLN A 424 -19.86 11.05 5.50
N ARG A 425 -20.73 11.65 6.30
CA ARG A 425 -20.38 12.15 7.63
C ARG A 425 -19.95 11.02 8.56
N LEU A 426 -20.66 9.88 8.57
CA LEU A 426 -20.23 8.70 9.32
C LEU A 426 -18.83 8.24 8.91
N LEU A 427 -18.55 8.12 7.60
CA LEU A 427 -17.23 7.69 7.11
C LEU A 427 -16.09 8.66 7.45
N HIS A 428 -16.40 9.96 7.56
CA HIS A 428 -15.40 11.00 7.83
C HIS A 428 -15.30 11.42 9.30
N ASN A 429 -16.10 10.80 10.20
CA ASN A 429 -16.11 11.12 11.64
C ASN A 429 -14.99 10.41 12.42
N ALA A 430 -13.82 10.25 11.81
CA ALA A 430 -12.68 9.55 12.40
C ALA A 430 -12.27 10.18 13.74
N GLY A 431 -12.12 9.31 14.76
CA GLY A 431 -11.80 9.75 16.14
C GLY A 431 -13.00 10.03 17.02
N SER A 432 -14.24 10.09 16.46
CA SER A 432 -15.48 10.29 17.22
C SER A 432 -16.47 9.14 17.08
N TRP A 433 -16.10 8.06 16.38
CA TRP A 433 -16.95 6.88 16.23
C TRP A 433 -17.20 6.17 17.56
N LYS A 434 -18.43 5.71 17.74
CA LYS A 434 -18.85 4.84 18.87
C LYS A 434 -18.80 3.34 18.50
N PHE A 435 -18.52 2.99 17.24
CA PHE A 435 -18.36 1.60 16.81
C PHE A 435 -17.24 0.89 17.58
N PRO A 436 -17.37 -0.42 17.85
CA PRO A 436 -16.34 -1.19 18.54
C PRO A 436 -15.03 -1.22 17.75
N THR A 437 -13.88 -1.24 18.47
CA THR A 437 -12.54 -1.26 17.86
C THR A 437 -12.17 -2.67 17.46
N LEU A 438 -11.75 -2.89 16.20
CA LEU A 438 -11.22 -4.16 15.72
C LEU A 438 -9.69 -4.14 15.75
N THR A 439 -9.08 -4.93 16.64
CA THR A 439 -7.62 -5.09 16.71
C THR A 439 -7.09 -6.09 15.70
N GLY A 440 -7.85 -7.16 15.43
CA GLY A 440 -7.47 -8.18 14.45
C GLY A 440 -8.49 -9.31 14.34
N ILE A 441 -8.21 -10.23 13.42
CA ILE A 441 -8.96 -11.48 13.25
C ILE A 441 -8.03 -12.63 13.64
N ILE A 442 -8.50 -13.53 14.49
CA ILE A 442 -7.82 -14.77 14.85
C ILE A 442 -8.63 -15.97 14.40
N THR A 443 -7.94 -17.06 14.03
CA THR A 443 -8.57 -18.32 13.60
C THR A 443 -8.32 -19.47 14.54
N ALA A 444 -7.55 -19.23 15.60
CA ALA A 444 -7.31 -20.13 16.71
C ALA A 444 -7.66 -19.45 18.02
N PRO A 445 -8.04 -20.17 19.07
CA PRO A 445 -8.13 -19.63 20.42
C PRO A 445 -6.83 -18.94 20.84
N THR A 446 -6.91 -18.00 21.77
CA THR A 446 -5.73 -17.29 22.30
C THR A 446 -5.88 -16.99 23.79
N LEU A 447 -4.80 -16.54 24.42
CA LEU A 447 -4.83 -15.99 25.76
C LEU A 447 -5.20 -14.51 25.71
N ARG A 448 -6.06 -14.05 26.62
CA ARG A 448 -6.24 -12.63 26.88
C ARG A 448 -5.11 -12.07 27.76
N PRO A 449 -4.93 -10.76 27.86
CA PRO A 449 -3.90 -10.16 28.72
C PRO A 449 -4.02 -10.54 30.21
N ASP A 450 -5.23 -10.84 30.69
CA ASP A 450 -5.48 -11.32 32.04
C ASP A 450 -5.19 -12.83 32.22
N GLY A 451 -4.80 -13.51 31.15
CA GLY A 451 -4.51 -14.92 31.11
C GLY A 451 -5.72 -15.84 30.91
N SER A 452 -6.93 -15.31 30.81
CA SER A 452 -8.11 -16.10 30.44
C SER A 452 -8.04 -16.54 28.96
N ILE A 453 -8.83 -17.55 28.61
CA ILE A 453 -8.88 -18.08 27.25
C ILE A 453 -9.97 -17.36 26.44
N LEU A 454 -9.64 -16.91 25.24
CA LEU A 454 -10.58 -16.49 24.20
C LEU A 454 -10.83 -17.67 23.26
N ASP A 455 -11.95 -18.38 23.44
CA ASP A 455 -12.34 -19.57 22.65
C ASP A 455 -13.77 -19.48 22.11
N GLN A 456 -14.50 -18.41 22.40
CA GLN A 456 -15.85 -18.21 21.91
C GLN A 456 -15.80 -17.47 20.56
N PRO A 457 -16.44 -18.03 19.48
CA PRO A 457 -16.48 -17.39 18.18
C PRO A 457 -17.22 -16.04 18.21
N GLY A 458 -16.76 -15.09 17.41
CA GLY A 458 -17.33 -13.75 17.30
C GLY A 458 -16.41 -12.66 17.82
N TYR A 459 -16.97 -11.48 18.05
CA TYR A 459 -16.23 -10.32 18.54
C TYR A 459 -16.06 -10.34 20.07
N ASP A 460 -14.85 -10.22 20.52
CA ASP A 460 -14.50 -10.12 21.95
C ASP A 460 -14.24 -8.66 22.33
N ALA A 461 -15.16 -8.08 23.10
CA ALA A 461 -15.08 -6.67 23.50
C ALA A 461 -13.88 -6.37 24.42
N ALA A 462 -13.38 -7.36 25.16
CA ALA A 462 -12.24 -7.17 26.06
C ALA A 462 -10.91 -6.98 25.32
N THR A 463 -10.76 -7.59 24.15
CA THR A 463 -9.51 -7.53 23.35
C THR A 463 -9.66 -6.80 22.02
N GLY A 464 -10.90 -6.61 21.57
CA GLY A 464 -11.18 -6.09 20.23
C GLY A 464 -10.89 -7.10 19.12
N LEU A 465 -10.70 -8.38 19.45
CA LEU A 465 -10.43 -9.45 18.48
C LEU A 465 -11.75 -10.02 17.94
N PHE A 466 -11.71 -10.44 16.69
CA PHE A 466 -12.76 -11.26 16.10
C PHE A 466 -12.24 -12.68 15.92
N PHE A 467 -12.79 -13.63 16.69
CA PHE A 467 -12.45 -15.03 16.57
C PHE A 467 -13.31 -15.75 15.54
N ASP A 468 -12.68 -16.23 14.45
CA ASP A 468 -13.32 -17.02 13.41
C ASP A 468 -12.66 -18.40 13.30
N PRO A 469 -13.19 -19.44 13.95
CA PRO A 469 -12.59 -20.77 13.93
C PRO A 469 -12.68 -21.47 12.57
N GLN A 470 -13.31 -20.88 11.55
CA GLN A 470 -13.45 -21.45 10.19
C GLN A 470 -14.06 -22.85 10.15
N GLY A 471 -14.93 -23.15 11.11
CA GLY A 471 -15.57 -24.46 11.27
C GLY A 471 -14.77 -25.49 12.06
N GLU A 472 -13.54 -25.17 12.48
CA GLU A 472 -12.77 -26.03 13.36
C GLU A 472 -13.36 -26.04 14.79
N GLN A 473 -13.29 -27.21 15.43
CA GLN A 473 -13.70 -27.40 16.82
C GLN A 473 -12.46 -27.64 17.67
N TYR A 474 -12.22 -26.76 18.62
CA TYR A 474 -11.09 -26.86 19.53
C TYR A 474 -11.53 -27.59 20.82
N PRO A 475 -10.80 -28.66 21.24
CA PRO A 475 -10.99 -29.21 22.55
C PRO A 475 -10.83 -28.17 23.65
N PRO A 476 -11.49 -28.33 24.80
CA PRO A 476 -11.37 -27.39 25.90
C PRO A 476 -9.92 -27.29 26.40
N ILE A 477 -9.45 -26.04 26.56
CA ILE A 477 -8.14 -25.76 27.13
C ILE A 477 -8.25 -25.80 28.65
N PRO A 478 -7.38 -26.55 29.39
CA PRO A 478 -7.44 -26.59 30.84
C PRO A 478 -7.35 -25.21 31.48
N ALA A 479 -8.24 -24.91 32.40
CA ALA A 479 -8.29 -23.60 33.06
C ALA A 479 -7.07 -23.33 33.96
N SER A 480 -6.55 -24.37 34.61
CA SER A 480 -5.40 -24.28 35.54
C SER A 480 -4.50 -25.52 35.41
N PRO A 481 -3.83 -25.67 34.25
CA PRO A 481 -2.95 -26.82 34.04
C PRO A 481 -1.71 -26.74 34.96
N THR A 482 -1.24 -27.90 35.41
CA THR A 482 -0.02 -27.99 36.19
C THR A 482 1.23 -27.78 35.32
N ARG A 483 2.40 -27.67 35.96
CA ARG A 483 3.67 -27.56 35.23
C ARG A 483 3.96 -28.83 34.41
N GLU A 484 3.67 -29.99 34.96
CA GLU A 484 3.86 -31.31 34.32
C GLU A 484 2.95 -31.43 33.07
N GLU A 485 1.69 -31.01 33.17
CA GLU A 485 0.78 -30.98 32.04
C GLU A 485 1.27 -29.97 30.95
N GLY A 486 1.80 -28.82 31.37
CA GLY A 486 2.42 -27.85 30.47
C GLY A 486 3.66 -28.42 29.77
N GLN A 487 4.51 -29.14 30.50
CA GLN A 487 5.69 -29.81 29.91
C GLN A 487 5.28 -30.89 28.92
N ALA A 488 4.31 -31.74 29.27
CA ALA A 488 3.81 -32.78 28.37
C ALA A 488 3.19 -32.17 27.07
N ALA A 489 2.48 -31.07 27.22
CA ALA A 489 1.92 -30.33 26.09
C ALA A 489 3.02 -29.74 25.18
N LEU A 490 4.06 -29.14 25.74
CA LEU A 490 5.22 -28.64 25.01
C LEU A 490 6.02 -29.77 24.33
N GLN A 491 6.23 -30.89 25.02
CA GLN A 491 6.85 -32.07 24.44
C GLN A 491 6.05 -32.64 23.27
N ARG A 492 4.73 -32.56 23.32
CA ARG A 492 3.88 -32.94 22.18
C ARG A 492 4.18 -32.10 20.94
N LEU A 493 4.26 -30.77 21.08
CA LEU A 493 4.63 -29.88 19.95
C LEU A 493 6.01 -30.21 19.40
N THR A 494 6.98 -30.43 20.30
CA THR A 494 8.34 -30.82 19.95
C THR A 494 8.34 -32.09 19.12
N ARG A 495 7.73 -33.17 19.63
CA ARG A 495 7.69 -34.49 19.00
C ARG A 495 6.92 -34.45 17.68
N ASP A 496 5.80 -33.75 17.64
CA ASP A 496 4.86 -33.82 16.51
C ASP A 496 5.24 -32.88 15.38
N ILE A 497 5.91 -31.74 15.64
CA ILE A 497 6.32 -30.76 14.64
C ILE A 497 7.84 -30.74 14.43
N LEU A 498 8.63 -30.59 15.52
CA LEU A 498 10.08 -30.35 15.39
C LEU A 498 10.87 -31.65 15.21
N GLU A 499 10.45 -32.73 15.83
CA GLU A 499 11.09 -34.06 15.74
C GLU A 499 10.41 -34.97 14.72
N ASN A 500 9.92 -34.37 13.59
CA ASN A 500 9.33 -35.12 12.47
C ASN A 500 10.38 -36.02 11.83
N ARG A 501 10.39 -37.29 12.20
CA ARG A 501 11.44 -38.28 11.90
C ARG A 501 11.70 -38.38 10.40
N CYS A 502 12.98 -38.56 10.02
CA CYS A 502 13.35 -38.96 8.68
C CYS A 502 13.19 -40.47 8.48
N VAL A 503 12.70 -40.88 7.31
CA VAL A 503 12.53 -42.27 6.93
C VAL A 503 13.91 -42.89 6.66
N GLY A 504 14.24 -44.02 7.29
CA GLY A 504 15.49 -44.78 7.02
C GLY A 504 16.76 -44.21 7.64
N SER A 505 16.66 -43.26 8.56
CA SER A 505 17.79 -42.71 9.32
C SER A 505 17.76 -43.26 10.77
N ASP A 506 18.87 -43.81 11.23
CA ASP A 506 19.04 -44.18 12.65
C ASP A 506 19.12 -42.92 13.53
N ASP A 507 19.55 -41.79 12.99
CA ASP A 507 19.55 -40.49 13.63
C ASP A 507 18.14 -39.84 13.46
N ASN A 508 17.39 -40.02 14.48
CA ASN A 508 15.97 -39.74 14.68
C ASN A 508 15.59 -38.22 14.70
N THR A 509 16.24 -37.40 13.91
CA THR A 509 16.12 -35.95 13.98
C THR A 509 15.32 -35.36 12.80
N GLY A 510 14.18 -34.75 13.09
CA GLY A 510 13.40 -33.94 12.15
C GLY A 510 14.15 -32.67 11.73
N PHE A 511 13.82 -31.56 12.34
CA PHE A 511 14.64 -30.34 12.22
C PHE A 511 15.90 -30.48 13.07
N SER A 512 17.08 -30.39 12.46
CA SER A 512 18.36 -30.43 13.18
C SER A 512 18.72 -29.01 13.62
N PHE A 513 18.74 -28.78 14.91
CA PHE A 513 19.08 -27.49 15.52
C PHE A 513 20.56 -27.47 15.92
N ALA A 514 21.23 -26.34 15.72
CA ALA A 514 22.63 -26.15 16.05
C ALA A 514 22.86 -26.22 17.58
N THR A 515 21.91 -25.75 18.38
CA THR A 515 21.98 -25.65 19.83
C THR A 515 20.60 -25.94 20.46
N PRO A 516 20.56 -26.24 21.76
CA PRO A 516 19.29 -26.30 22.50
C PRO A 516 18.55 -24.94 22.49
N ALA A 517 19.26 -23.81 22.48
CA ALA A 517 18.68 -22.48 22.36
C ALA A 517 17.98 -22.27 21.00
N ALA A 518 18.56 -22.75 19.90
CA ALA A 518 17.95 -22.72 18.59
C ALA A 518 16.64 -23.55 18.53
N LYS A 519 16.58 -24.72 19.21
CA LYS A 519 15.35 -25.51 19.35
C LYS A 519 14.28 -24.72 20.13
N SER A 520 14.67 -24.07 21.22
CA SER A 520 13.76 -23.24 22.01
C SER A 520 13.30 -22.02 21.25
N ALA A 521 14.16 -21.43 20.40
CA ALA A 521 13.79 -20.35 19.46
C ALA A 521 12.73 -20.82 18.45
N ALA A 522 12.84 -22.05 17.94
CA ALA A 522 11.80 -22.64 17.08
C ALA A 522 10.47 -22.81 17.82
N LEU A 523 10.49 -23.31 19.07
CA LEU A 523 9.29 -23.39 19.92
C LEU A 523 8.69 -22.00 20.16
N SER A 524 9.51 -20.99 20.42
CA SER A 524 9.01 -19.62 20.58
C SER A 524 8.39 -19.08 19.28
N ALA A 525 8.92 -19.45 18.09
CA ALA A 525 8.35 -19.10 16.80
C ALA A 525 6.97 -19.76 16.56
N LEU A 526 6.75 -20.98 17.07
CA LEU A 526 5.46 -21.67 17.04
C LEU A 526 4.43 -21.03 17.98
N LEU A 527 4.87 -20.61 19.19
CA LEU A 527 3.98 -20.08 20.24
C LEU A 527 3.61 -18.60 20.02
N THR A 528 4.56 -17.79 19.54
CA THR A 528 4.38 -16.34 19.41
C THR A 528 3.17 -15.93 18.55
N PRO A 529 2.90 -16.52 17.39
CA PRO A 529 1.74 -16.15 16.59
C PRO A 529 0.40 -16.40 17.30
N LEU A 530 0.29 -17.44 18.12
CA LEU A 530 -0.92 -17.77 18.87
C LEU A 530 -1.28 -16.72 19.93
N VAL A 531 -0.28 -16.03 20.47
CA VAL A 531 -0.47 -15.00 21.51
C VAL A 531 -0.01 -13.62 21.06
N ARG A 532 0.14 -13.41 19.74
CA ARG A 532 0.66 -12.15 19.20
C ARG A 532 -0.18 -10.93 19.55
N HIS A 533 -1.48 -11.10 19.63
CA HIS A 533 -2.39 -10.00 20.01
C HIS A 533 -2.39 -9.70 21.52
N THR A 534 -1.89 -10.61 22.35
CA THR A 534 -1.75 -10.43 23.79
C THR A 534 -0.47 -9.67 24.15
N THR A 535 0.52 -9.72 23.26
CA THR A 535 1.80 -9.03 23.43
C THR A 535 1.82 -7.78 22.52
N PRO A 536 1.90 -6.55 23.07
CA PRO A 536 1.91 -5.32 22.28
C PRO A 536 3.02 -5.31 21.22
N THR A 537 4.18 -5.86 21.55
CA THR A 537 5.33 -6.03 20.68
C THR A 537 5.86 -7.46 20.75
N ALA A 538 6.47 -7.94 19.67
CA ALA A 538 7.15 -9.24 19.65
C ALA A 538 8.40 -9.18 18.78
N PRO A 539 9.48 -9.90 19.13
CA PRO A 539 10.68 -9.96 18.32
C PRO A 539 10.44 -10.71 17.01
N LEU A 540 11.28 -10.46 16.03
CA LEU A 540 11.33 -11.23 14.78
C LEU A 540 12.07 -12.56 15.05
N HIS A 541 11.53 -13.67 14.52
CA HIS A 541 12.22 -14.95 14.56
C HIS A 541 12.95 -15.19 13.24
N LEU A 542 14.28 -15.23 13.29
CA LEU A 542 15.14 -15.52 12.15
C LEU A 542 15.49 -17.00 12.12
N ILE A 543 14.99 -17.71 11.12
CA ILE A 543 15.32 -19.12 10.86
C ILE A 543 16.44 -19.14 9.82
N SER A 544 17.66 -19.41 10.27
CA SER A 544 18.86 -19.40 9.45
C SER A 544 19.48 -20.79 9.33
N ALA A 545 20.15 -21.04 8.23
CA ALA A 545 20.92 -22.26 8.03
C ALA A 545 22.12 -21.98 7.11
N ARG A 546 23.15 -22.84 7.19
CA ARG A 546 24.32 -22.72 6.31
C ARG A 546 24.04 -23.17 4.89
N ARG A 547 23.05 -24.05 4.68
CA ARG A 547 22.73 -24.67 3.38
C ARG A 547 21.27 -24.50 3.00
N ALA A 548 21.04 -24.48 1.69
CA ALA A 548 19.69 -24.57 1.14
C ALA A 548 19.04 -25.94 1.46
N GLY A 549 17.73 -26.08 1.39
CA GLY A 549 17.03 -27.34 1.64
C GLY A 549 17.00 -27.76 3.12
N SER A 550 17.43 -26.91 4.08
CA SER A 550 17.49 -27.25 5.50
C SER A 550 16.14 -27.26 6.22
N GLY A 551 15.04 -26.87 5.56
CA GLY A 551 13.69 -26.83 6.12
C GLY A 551 13.30 -25.49 6.75
N LYS A 552 14.01 -24.39 6.47
CA LYS A 552 13.74 -23.05 7.02
C LYS A 552 12.31 -22.57 6.74
N SER A 553 11.93 -22.51 5.46
CA SER A 553 10.60 -22.04 5.05
C SER A 553 9.51 -23.01 5.55
N LEU A 554 9.79 -24.33 5.62
CA LEU A 554 8.87 -25.31 6.19
C LEU A 554 8.59 -25.05 7.68
N LEU A 555 9.60 -24.65 8.46
CA LEU A 555 9.43 -24.31 9.88
C LEU A 555 8.62 -22.99 10.03
N ALA A 556 8.87 -22.01 9.16
CA ALA A 556 8.08 -20.79 9.12
C ALA A 556 6.62 -21.07 8.77
N ASP A 557 6.37 -21.91 7.75
CA ASP A 557 5.04 -22.34 7.37
C ASP A 557 4.35 -23.16 8.46
N ALA A 558 5.08 -24.02 9.18
CA ALA A 558 4.54 -24.77 10.32
C ALA A 558 4.02 -23.83 11.43
N ALA A 559 4.75 -22.76 11.74
CA ALA A 559 4.30 -21.76 12.71
C ALA A 559 3.05 -21.02 12.22
N ALA A 560 3.00 -20.65 10.95
CA ALA A 560 1.85 -19.99 10.35
C ALA A 560 0.61 -20.91 10.28
N LEU A 561 0.78 -22.17 9.84
CA LEU A 561 -0.27 -23.19 9.78
C LEU A 561 -0.87 -23.45 11.17
N LEU A 562 -0.02 -23.54 12.19
CA LEU A 562 -0.49 -23.74 13.56
C LEU A 562 -1.40 -22.58 14.01
N ALA A 563 -1.00 -21.35 13.78
CA ALA A 563 -1.73 -20.17 14.25
C ALA A 563 -2.92 -19.80 13.35
N THR A 564 -2.81 -19.99 12.04
CA THR A 564 -3.78 -19.45 11.07
C THR A 564 -4.49 -20.49 10.21
N GLY A 565 -4.02 -21.75 10.21
CA GLY A 565 -4.46 -22.78 9.25
C GLY A 565 -3.96 -22.56 7.82
N ARG A 566 -3.05 -21.59 7.60
CA ARG A 566 -2.49 -21.23 6.29
C ARG A 566 -0.97 -21.05 6.39
N THR A 567 -0.28 -21.20 5.26
CA THR A 567 1.14 -20.87 5.16
C THR A 567 1.39 -19.38 5.40
N ALA A 568 2.62 -19.03 5.77
CA ALA A 568 3.00 -17.65 6.03
C ALA A 568 2.81 -16.77 4.77
N THR A 569 2.37 -15.52 4.98
CA THR A 569 2.37 -14.52 3.92
C THR A 569 3.82 -14.17 3.59
N ILE A 570 4.26 -14.45 2.37
CA ILE A 570 5.61 -14.09 1.90
C ILE A 570 5.66 -12.60 1.62
N PHE A 571 6.70 -11.96 2.12
CA PHE A 571 6.89 -10.53 1.99
C PHE A 571 8.35 -10.17 1.69
N ASP A 572 8.51 -9.27 0.73
CA ASP A 572 9.79 -8.66 0.40
C ASP A 572 9.79 -7.19 0.83
N LEU A 573 10.75 -6.82 1.65
CA LEU A 573 10.92 -5.45 2.14
C LEU A 573 11.24 -4.45 1.03
N GLY A 574 11.92 -4.89 -0.06
CA GLY A 574 12.45 -4.00 -1.07
C GLY A 574 13.62 -3.15 -0.56
N GLU A 575 14.25 -2.38 -1.45
CA GLU A 575 15.44 -1.58 -1.12
C GLU A 575 15.12 -0.11 -0.77
N ASP A 576 14.01 0.45 -1.28
CA ASP A 576 13.63 1.86 -1.10
C ASP A 576 12.80 2.03 0.19
N GLY A 577 13.27 2.91 1.09
CA GLY A 577 12.63 3.16 2.38
C GLY A 577 11.17 3.66 2.28
N ASP A 578 10.86 4.51 1.31
CA ASP A 578 9.49 5.00 1.10
C ASP A 578 8.55 3.89 0.64
N GLU A 579 9.06 2.96 -0.19
CA GLU A 579 8.31 1.79 -0.64
C GLU A 579 8.16 0.76 0.48
N GLN A 580 9.20 0.56 1.30
CA GLN A 580 9.13 -0.28 2.50
C GLN A 580 8.03 0.19 3.46
N GLU A 581 7.93 1.51 3.73
CA GLU A 581 6.90 2.05 4.61
C GLU A 581 5.49 1.79 4.08
N LYS A 582 5.26 1.97 2.78
CA LYS A 582 3.96 1.71 2.13
C LYS A 582 3.59 0.24 2.14
N ARG A 583 4.55 -0.65 1.82
CA ARG A 583 4.35 -2.10 1.86
C ARG A 583 4.06 -2.57 3.28
N MET A 584 4.81 -2.10 4.26
CA MET A 584 4.61 -2.41 5.68
C MET A 584 3.21 -2.00 6.16
N LEU A 585 2.77 -0.78 5.80
CA LEU A 585 1.43 -0.30 6.12
C LEU A 585 0.34 -1.19 5.48
N SER A 586 0.55 -1.66 4.25
CA SER A 586 -0.40 -2.55 3.57
C SER A 586 -0.57 -3.88 4.30
N ILE A 587 0.52 -4.47 4.82
CA ILE A 587 0.47 -5.69 5.66
C ILE A 587 -0.32 -5.44 6.94
N PHE A 588 -0.03 -4.36 7.65
CA PHE A 588 -0.75 -4.06 8.89
C PHE A 588 -2.24 -3.78 8.63
N ALA A 589 -2.56 -3.16 7.49
CA ALA A 589 -3.95 -2.89 7.11
C ALA A 589 -4.70 -4.16 6.70
N SER A 590 -4.05 -5.13 6.02
CA SER A 590 -4.67 -6.41 5.64
C SER A 590 -5.02 -7.28 6.86
N GLY A 591 -4.31 -7.07 7.98
CA GLY A 591 -4.52 -7.84 9.21
C GLY A 591 -3.93 -9.25 9.16
N ASP A 592 -2.90 -9.48 8.32
CA ASP A 592 -2.16 -10.74 8.31
C ASP A 592 -1.46 -10.96 9.66
N LEU A 593 -1.67 -12.13 10.25
CA LEU A 593 -1.13 -12.45 11.57
C LEU A 593 0.33 -12.91 11.51
N VAL A 594 0.72 -13.62 10.46
CA VAL A 594 2.07 -14.20 10.30
C VAL A 594 2.63 -13.81 8.93
N VAL A 595 3.79 -13.17 8.95
CA VAL A 595 4.50 -12.74 7.75
C VAL A 595 5.92 -13.26 7.77
N ASN A 596 6.37 -13.83 6.66
CA ASN A 596 7.72 -14.34 6.48
C ASN A 596 8.50 -13.49 5.47
N LEU A 597 9.62 -12.94 5.90
CA LEU A 597 10.65 -12.36 5.03
C LEU A 597 11.46 -13.52 4.45
N ASP A 598 11.03 -14.06 3.30
CA ASP A 598 11.59 -15.29 2.78
C ASP A 598 12.86 -15.05 1.95
N ASN A 599 13.80 -15.99 2.06
CA ASN A 599 15.03 -16.05 1.28
C ASN A 599 15.88 -14.77 1.31
N LEU A 600 16.18 -14.27 2.51
CA LEU A 600 17.01 -13.08 2.68
C LEU A 600 18.43 -13.31 2.12
N GLU A 601 18.84 -12.46 1.18
CA GLU A 601 20.18 -12.47 0.57
C GLU A 601 21.13 -11.41 1.16
N GLY A 602 20.56 -10.40 1.83
CA GLY A 602 21.29 -9.29 2.45
C GLY A 602 21.22 -9.26 3.97
N PRO A 603 21.87 -8.29 4.62
CA PRO A 603 21.78 -8.10 6.07
C PRO A 603 20.34 -7.78 6.51
N LEU A 604 19.85 -8.52 7.50
CA LEU A 604 18.55 -8.26 8.12
C LEU A 604 18.64 -7.04 9.05
N GLY A 605 17.87 -5.99 8.74
CA GLY A 605 17.85 -4.78 9.54
C GLY A 605 17.12 -3.64 8.86
N GLY A 606 17.34 -2.43 9.38
CA GLY A 606 16.80 -1.19 8.83
C GLY A 606 15.78 -0.51 9.75
N LYS A 607 15.70 0.81 9.63
CA LYS A 607 14.91 1.67 10.53
C LYS A 607 13.41 1.34 10.53
N ILE A 608 12.86 1.01 9.37
CA ILE A 608 11.43 0.75 9.20
C ILE A 608 11.04 -0.57 9.83
N LEU A 609 11.86 -1.63 9.64
CA LEU A 609 11.66 -2.91 10.30
C LEU A 609 11.78 -2.78 11.82
N CYS A 610 12.82 -2.08 12.32
CA CYS A 610 12.97 -1.83 13.75
C CYS A 610 11.76 -1.10 14.33
N LYS A 611 11.23 -0.08 13.64
CA LYS A 611 10.01 0.64 14.02
C LYS A 611 8.79 -0.30 14.05
N ALA A 612 8.64 -1.14 13.03
CA ALA A 612 7.54 -2.09 12.91
C ALA A 612 7.51 -3.13 14.04
N LEU A 613 8.69 -3.58 14.50
CA LEU A 613 8.82 -4.56 15.58
C LEU A 613 8.52 -3.98 16.98
N THR A 614 8.83 -2.69 17.19
CA THR A 614 8.77 -2.08 18.54
C THR A 614 7.63 -1.09 18.74
N ALA A 615 6.93 -0.68 17.70
CA ALA A 615 5.76 0.20 17.80
C ALA A 615 4.48 -0.63 17.93
N GLN A 616 3.54 -0.20 18.75
CA GLN A 616 2.21 -0.83 18.89
C GLN A 616 1.27 -0.44 17.73
N THR A 617 1.51 0.72 17.12
CA THR A 617 0.76 1.21 15.97
C THR A 617 1.71 1.76 14.91
N PHE A 618 1.28 1.68 13.68
CA PHE A 618 2.02 2.19 12.54
C PHE A 618 1.14 3.17 11.77
N SER A 619 1.65 4.39 11.57
CA SER A 619 0.94 5.44 10.85
C SER A 619 1.64 5.70 9.53
N GLY A 620 0.87 5.80 8.45
CA GLY A 620 1.40 6.10 7.13
C GLY A 620 0.29 6.44 6.15
N ARG A 621 0.67 6.81 4.93
CA ARG A 621 -0.26 7.16 3.86
C ARG A 621 -0.71 5.91 3.12
N LEU A 622 -2.01 5.66 3.07
CA LEU A 622 -2.56 4.52 2.35
C LEU A 622 -2.33 4.65 0.84
N LEU A 623 -1.87 3.57 0.19
CA LEU A 623 -1.67 3.51 -1.27
C LEU A 623 -2.99 3.80 -2.00
N GLY A 624 -2.96 4.76 -2.92
CA GLY A 624 -4.14 5.15 -3.70
C GLY A 624 -5.10 6.14 -3.02
N ALA A 625 -4.84 6.51 -1.76
CA ALA A 625 -5.64 7.50 -1.04
C ALA A 625 -4.76 8.61 -0.43
N SER A 626 -5.26 9.86 -0.44
CA SER A 626 -4.60 10.99 0.25
C SER A 626 -4.90 11.00 1.75
N LYS A 627 -5.06 9.82 2.38
CA LYS A 627 -5.47 9.66 3.77
C LYS A 627 -4.34 9.02 4.58
N ILE A 628 -4.01 9.62 5.73
CA ILE A 628 -3.13 8.99 6.73
C ILE A 628 -3.99 8.09 7.59
N VAL A 629 -3.55 6.84 7.76
CA VAL A 629 -4.19 5.87 8.64
C VAL A 629 -3.22 5.39 9.70
N THR A 630 -3.74 5.06 10.87
CA THR A 630 -2.97 4.45 11.96
C THR A 630 -3.58 3.08 12.24
N VAL A 631 -2.76 2.03 12.13
CA VAL A 631 -3.18 0.65 12.28
C VAL A 631 -2.33 -0.09 13.32
N PRO A 632 -2.86 -1.10 14.03
CA PRO A 632 -2.07 -1.93 14.93
C PRO A 632 -0.98 -2.71 14.18
N THR A 633 0.17 -2.95 14.85
CA THR A 633 1.31 -3.71 14.31
C THR A 633 1.33 -5.18 14.75
N ALA A 634 0.18 -5.76 15.06
CA ALA A 634 0.07 -7.10 15.64
C ALA A 634 0.36 -8.22 14.63
N VAL A 635 1.57 -8.23 14.06
CA VAL A 635 2.10 -9.25 13.14
C VAL A 635 3.20 -10.02 13.82
N ALA A 636 3.19 -11.34 13.72
CA ALA A 636 4.33 -12.21 14.06
C ALA A 636 5.27 -12.26 12.85
N TRP A 637 6.46 -11.72 13.03
CA TRP A 637 7.47 -11.63 11.98
C TRP A 637 8.38 -12.83 12.01
N LEU A 638 8.46 -13.52 10.90
CA LEU A 638 9.42 -14.58 10.63
C LEU A 638 10.37 -14.11 9.52
N ALA A 639 11.57 -14.65 9.52
CA ALA A 639 12.52 -14.41 8.42
C ALA A 639 13.30 -15.70 8.15
N THR A 640 13.56 -15.97 6.86
CA THR A 640 14.34 -17.14 6.45
C THR A 640 15.48 -16.71 5.53
N GLY A 641 16.61 -17.39 5.62
CA GLY A 641 17.74 -17.13 4.72
C GLY A 641 18.96 -18.01 5.04
N ASN A 642 19.95 -17.95 4.15
CA ASN A 642 21.21 -18.68 4.32
C ASN A 642 22.28 -17.76 4.87
N ASN A 643 22.88 -18.12 6.02
CA ASN A 643 23.91 -17.34 6.69
C ASN A 643 23.53 -15.86 6.83
N VAL A 644 22.29 -15.60 7.21
CA VAL A 644 21.79 -14.23 7.32
C VAL A 644 22.52 -13.50 8.44
N VAL A 645 23.07 -12.36 8.11
CA VAL A 645 23.70 -11.47 9.08
C VAL A 645 22.67 -10.49 9.60
N VAL A 646 22.58 -10.36 10.92
CA VAL A 646 21.73 -9.36 11.56
C VAL A 646 22.56 -8.11 11.80
N ALA A 647 22.14 -6.98 11.23
CA ALA A 647 22.92 -5.75 11.26
C ALA A 647 22.44 -4.76 12.32
N GLU A 648 23.39 -4.02 12.89
CA GLU A 648 23.17 -2.85 13.75
C GLU A 648 22.23 -3.12 14.95
N ASP A 649 21.28 -2.22 15.15
CA ASP A 649 20.30 -2.20 16.24
C ASP A 649 19.25 -3.34 16.14
N SER A 650 19.27 -4.11 15.04
CA SER A 650 18.34 -5.25 14.85
C SER A 650 18.71 -6.48 15.66
N THR A 651 19.97 -6.66 16.07
CA THR A 651 20.45 -7.82 16.84
C THR A 651 19.65 -8.05 18.14
N ARG A 652 19.32 -6.98 18.85
CA ARG A 652 18.50 -7.03 20.08
C ARG A 652 17.00 -7.21 19.84
N ARG A 653 16.55 -7.29 18.57
CA ARG A 653 15.13 -7.44 18.18
C ARG A 653 14.83 -8.76 17.49
N VAL A 654 15.83 -9.61 17.39
CA VAL A 654 15.76 -10.85 16.65
C VAL A 654 16.01 -12.04 17.59
N VAL A 655 15.25 -13.11 17.43
CA VAL A 655 15.46 -14.42 18.03
C VAL A 655 16.02 -15.35 16.96
N LEU A 656 17.24 -15.85 17.14
CA LEU A 656 17.92 -16.68 16.15
C LEU A 656 17.56 -18.16 16.34
N CYS A 657 17.01 -18.77 15.31
CA CYS A 657 16.84 -20.21 15.18
C CYS A 657 17.82 -20.74 14.13
N GLN A 658 18.96 -21.26 14.55
CA GLN A 658 19.98 -21.80 13.66
C GLN A 658 19.72 -23.29 13.41
N LEU A 659 19.47 -23.66 12.14
CA LEU A 659 19.38 -25.04 11.69
C LEU A 659 20.76 -25.51 11.20
N ASP A 660 21.14 -26.75 11.63
CA ASP A 660 22.35 -27.40 11.15
C ASP A 660 22.04 -28.86 10.75
N PRO A 661 21.70 -29.12 9.50
CA PRO A 661 21.25 -30.44 9.04
C PRO A 661 22.32 -31.52 9.07
N GLN A 662 23.58 -31.20 9.35
CA GLN A 662 24.73 -32.12 9.44
C GLN A 662 24.86 -33.08 8.24
N THR A 663 24.27 -32.75 7.12
CA THR A 663 24.32 -33.50 5.86
C THR A 663 24.70 -32.59 4.71
N GLU A 664 25.33 -33.16 3.68
CA GLU A 664 25.71 -32.40 2.49
C GLU A 664 24.53 -32.06 1.57
N SER A 665 23.47 -32.89 1.61
CA SER A 665 22.30 -32.77 0.74
C SER A 665 21.01 -32.79 1.58
N PRO A 666 20.70 -31.71 2.34
CA PRO A 666 19.54 -31.67 3.21
C PRO A 666 18.20 -31.84 2.46
N GLU A 667 18.17 -31.44 1.19
CA GLU A 667 17.00 -31.53 0.30
C GLU A 667 16.60 -32.97 -0.04
N LYS A 668 17.48 -33.94 0.17
CA LYS A 668 17.19 -35.36 -0.07
C LYS A 668 16.58 -36.08 1.12
N ARG A 669 16.39 -35.41 2.25
CA ARG A 669 15.77 -36.01 3.43
C ARG A 669 14.29 -36.28 3.17
N GLU A 670 13.85 -37.49 3.44
CA GLU A 670 12.45 -37.88 3.43
C GLU A 670 11.90 -37.85 4.84
N PHE A 671 10.88 -37.07 5.08
CA PHE A 671 10.24 -36.98 6.40
C PHE A 671 9.05 -37.97 6.49
N ALA A 672 8.83 -38.53 7.67
CA ALA A 672 7.71 -39.43 7.90
C ALA A 672 6.34 -38.79 7.76
N ARG A 673 6.26 -37.47 7.91
CA ARG A 673 5.02 -36.69 7.76
C ARG A 673 5.24 -35.50 6.86
N ASN A 674 4.29 -35.22 5.96
CA ASN A 674 4.20 -33.95 5.27
C ASN A 674 3.55 -32.93 6.23
N LEU A 675 4.35 -32.08 6.88
CA LEU A 675 3.85 -31.10 7.86
C LEU A 675 2.82 -30.14 7.29
N LEU A 676 2.92 -29.80 5.99
CA LEU A 676 1.97 -28.88 5.34
C LEU A 676 0.54 -29.46 5.24
N GLU A 677 0.42 -30.78 5.19
CA GLU A 677 -0.86 -31.49 5.20
C GLU A 677 -1.24 -31.95 6.62
N TRP A 678 -0.26 -32.41 7.38
CA TRP A 678 -0.50 -33.01 8.70
C TRP A 678 -0.90 -31.97 9.77
N ILE A 679 -0.27 -30.78 9.78
CA ILE A 679 -0.59 -29.72 10.77
C ILE A 679 -2.05 -29.27 10.62
N PRO A 680 -2.59 -28.95 9.44
CA PRO A 680 -4.01 -28.59 9.28
C PRO A 680 -4.97 -29.66 9.84
N GLU A 681 -4.71 -30.93 9.59
CA GLU A 681 -5.55 -32.03 10.09
C GLU A 681 -5.55 -32.15 11.62
N HIS A 682 -4.43 -31.84 12.26
CA HIS A 682 -4.23 -32.01 13.71
C HIS A 682 -4.21 -30.67 14.46
N ARG A 683 -4.44 -29.57 13.75
CA ARG A 683 -4.32 -28.20 14.25
C ARG A 683 -5.07 -27.94 15.56
N PRO A 684 -6.33 -28.36 15.75
CA PRO A 684 -7.03 -28.09 17.00
C PRO A 684 -6.30 -28.65 18.23
N ALA A 685 -5.81 -29.87 18.12
CA ALA A 685 -5.11 -30.52 19.22
C ALA A 685 -3.70 -29.94 19.49
N LEU A 686 -3.02 -29.46 18.43
CA LEU A 686 -1.71 -28.79 18.56
C LEU A 686 -1.84 -27.40 19.16
N VAL A 687 -2.86 -26.63 18.75
CA VAL A 687 -3.17 -25.31 19.33
C VAL A 687 -3.51 -25.43 20.81
N VAL A 688 -4.34 -26.42 21.19
CA VAL A 688 -4.65 -26.68 22.60
C VAL A 688 -3.40 -27.03 23.38
N ALA A 689 -2.49 -27.85 22.84
CA ALA A 689 -1.20 -28.16 23.49
C ALA A 689 -0.36 -26.88 23.66
N ALA A 690 -0.23 -26.05 22.64
CA ALA A 690 0.51 -24.79 22.70
C ALA A 690 -0.03 -23.85 23.79
N LEU A 691 -1.35 -23.67 23.82
CA LEU A 691 -2.00 -22.81 24.81
C LEU A 691 -1.98 -23.42 26.22
N THR A 692 -2.06 -24.74 26.34
CA THR A 692 -1.91 -25.44 27.64
C THR A 692 -0.52 -25.19 28.23
N ALA A 693 0.55 -25.26 27.43
CA ALA A 693 1.91 -24.95 27.87
C ALA A 693 2.03 -23.52 28.40
N LEU A 694 1.54 -22.54 27.66
CA LEU A 694 1.55 -21.12 28.07
C LEU A 694 0.63 -20.88 29.30
N ARG A 695 -0.55 -21.49 29.28
CA ARG A 695 -1.53 -21.34 30.36
C ARG A 695 -1.02 -21.92 31.69
N ALA A 696 -0.26 -23.04 31.67
CA ALA A 696 0.38 -23.60 32.86
C ALA A 696 1.29 -22.60 33.58
N TYR A 697 2.08 -21.86 32.79
CA TYR A 697 2.94 -20.80 33.31
C TYR A 697 2.14 -19.63 33.89
N VAL A 698 1.08 -19.22 33.20
CA VAL A 698 0.20 -18.16 33.68
C VAL A 698 -0.56 -18.56 34.93
N ALA A 699 -1.10 -19.78 34.97
CA ALA A 699 -1.81 -20.33 36.14
C ALA A 699 -0.91 -20.44 37.37
N ALA A 700 0.39 -20.69 37.16
CA ALA A 700 1.39 -20.68 38.25
C ALA A 700 1.76 -19.25 38.71
N GLY A 701 1.14 -18.21 38.20
CA GLY A 701 1.40 -16.82 38.57
C GLY A 701 2.63 -16.20 37.88
N CYS A 702 3.03 -16.69 36.72
CA CYS A 702 4.20 -16.24 35.96
C CYS A 702 5.49 -16.17 36.80
N PRO A 703 6.01 -17.27 37.34
CA PRO A 703 7.18 -17.29 38.22
C PRO A 703 8.40 -16.65 37.53
N LYS A 704 9.01 -15.66 38.18
CA LYS A 704 10.16 -14.95 37.64
C LYS A 704 11.32 -15.90 37.33
N GLN A 705 11.84 -15.82 36.11
CA GLN A 705 13.01 -16.57 35.67
C GLN A 705 14.28 -15.71 35.79
N PRO A 706 15.46 -16.29 36.03
CA PRO A 706 16.75 -15.60 36.14
C PRO A 706 17.27 -15.24 34.74
N LEU A 707 16.50 -14.45 33.98
CA LEU A 707 16.80 -14.05 32.62
C LEU A 707 16.96 -12.54 32.53
N PRO A 708 17.90 -12.02 31.72
CA PRO A 708 17.96 -10.61 31.42
C PRO A 708 16.72 -10.18 30.64
N VAL A 709 16.18 -9.02 30.99
CA VAL A 709 14.99 -8.47 30.31
C VAL A 709 15.32 -8.13 28.87
N MET A 710 14.44 -8.49 27.95
CA MET A 710 14.52 -8.08 26.55
C MET A 710 13.75 -6.77 26.38
N GLY A 711 14.46 -5.63 26.36
CA GLY A 711 13.84 -4.30 26.22
C GLY A 711 13.02 -4.15 24.97
N SER A 712 11.90 -3.46 25.06
CA SER A 712 10.85 -3.31 24.03
C SER A 712 9.96 -4.53 23.80
N PHE A 713 10.24 -5.67 24.46
CA PHE A 713 9.48 -6.93 24.28
C PHE A 713 9.17 -7.57 25.64
N GLU A 714 8.88 -6.76 26.65
CA GLU A 714 8.73 -7.20 28.04
C GLU A 714 7.57 -8.18 28.20
N ASP A 715 6.45 -7.97 27.52
CA ASP A 715 5.29 -8.89 27.58
C ASP A 715 5.56 -10.21 26.86
N TRP A 716 6.24 -10.18 25.70
CA TRP A 716 6.69 -11.39 25.02
C TRP A 716 7.71 -12.16 25.87
N HIS A 717 8.69 -11.45 26.46
CA HIS A 717 9.66 -12.02 27.37
C HIS A 717 8.97 -12.72 28.56
N ARG A 718 7.96 -12.06 29.16
CA ARG A 718 7.19 -12.61 30.27
C ARG A 718 6.36 -13.83 29.86
N LEU A 719 5.61 -13.74 28.74
CA LEU A 719 4.60 -14.74 28.39
C LEU A 719 5.17 -15.94 27.63
N VAL A 720 6.14 -15.72 26.73
CA VAL A 720 6.68 -16.78 25.84
C VAL A 720 8.05 -17.26 26.32
N ARG A 721 9.04 -16.33 26.40
CA ARG A 721 10.42 -16.70 26.75
C ARG A 721 10.52 -17.32 28.15
N SER A 722 9.94 -16.66 29.14
CA SER A 722 9.99 -17.15 30.54
C SER A 722 9.18 -18.42 30.73
N ALA A 723 8.06 -18.60 29.99
CA ALA A 723 7.30 -19.83 30.03
C ALA A 723 8.11 -21.02 29.51
N LEU A 724 8.82 -20.90 28.40
CA LEU A 724 9.68 -21.95 27.86
C LEU A 724 10.76 -22.37 28.87
N VAL A 725 11.46 -21.41 29.46
CA VAL A 725 12.51 -21.71 30.45
C VAL A 725 11.92 -22.32 31.71
N TRP A 726 10.77 -21.85 32.19
CA TRP A 726 10.08 -22.45 33.34
C TRP A 726 9.62 -23.88 33.07
N LEU A 727 9.25 -24.20 31.84
CA LEU A 727 8.89 -25.56 31.41
C LEU A 727 10.08 -26.46 31.19
N GLY A 728 11.33 -25.94 31.27
CA GLY A 728 12.57 -26.71 31.23
C GLY A 728 13.31 -26.65 29.90
N GLU A 729 12.88 -25.84 28.94
CA GLU A 729 13.62 -25.59 27.72
C GLU A 729 14.77 -24.59 27.94
N ALA A 730 15.73 -24.58 27.03
CA ALA A 730 16.81 -23.59 27.04
C ALA A 730 16.26 -22.17 26.78
N ASP A 731 17.03 -21.16 27.12
CA ASP A 731 16.69 -19.77 26.78
C ASP A 731 16.70 -19.57 25.24
N PRO A 732 15.60 -19.18 24.60
CA PRO A 732 15.56 -18.97 23.17
C PRO A 732 16.47 -17.81 22.67
N LEU A 733 17.00 -16.99 23.58
CA LEU A 733 18.00 -15.96 23.28
C LEU A 733 19.45 -16.41 23.60
N GLY A 734 19.68 -17.68 23.93
CA GLY A 734 21.01 -18.19 24.29
C GLY A 734 22.06 -18.07 23.18
N ASP A 735 21.66 -17.91 21.92
CA ASP A 735 22.57 -17.75 20.78
C ASP A 735 22.73 -16.27 20.32
N THR A 736 22.26 -15.29 21.12
CA THR A 736 22.33 -13.86 20.74
C THR A 736 23.77 -13.38 20.55
N ASP A 737 24.71 -13.83 21.38
CA ASP A 737 26.14 -13.48 21.27
C ASP A 737 26.72 -13.88 19.90
N GLN A 738 26.28 -14.97 19.31
CA GLN A 738 26.71 -15.41 17.97
C GLN A 738 26.29 -14.41 16.88
N MET A 739 25.10 -13.78 17.00
CA MET A 739 24.66 -12.74 16.08
C MET A 739 25.52 -11.48 16.22
N GLU A 740 25.84 -11.10 17.45
CA GLU A 740 26.68 -9.93 17.70
C GLU A 740 28.11 -10.12 17.19
N ASP A 741 28.65 -11.33 17.26
CA ASP A 741 29.96 -11.65 16.76
C ASP A 741 30.05 -11.69 15.22
N THR A 742 28.95 -11.84 14.52
CA THR A 742 28.88 -11.82 13.06
C THR A 742 28.49 -10.47 12.46
N ASP A 743 28.17 -9.46 13.29
CA ASP A 743 27.83 -8.11 12.82
C ASP A 743 29.01 -7.47 12.06
N PRO A 744 28.87 -7.13 10.76
CA PRO A 744 29.95 -6.57 9.96
C PRO A 744 30.52 -5.27 10.52
N THR A 745 29.70 -4.47 11.17
CA THR A 745 30.13 -3.18 11.75
C THR A 745 31.01 -3.44 12.97
N ARG A 746 30.59 -4.36 13.85
CA ARG A 746 31.40 -4.77 15.01
C ARG A 746 32.69 -5.50 14.62
N LEU A 747 32.65 -6.36 13.58
CA LEU A 747 33.85 -7.02 13.05
C LEU A 747 34.86 -6.02 12.53
N LYS A 748 34.42 -5.02 11.76
CA LYS A 748 35.30 -3.92 11.28
C LYS A 748 35.87 -3.11 12.42
N LEU A 749 35.04 -2.75 13.42
CA LEU A 749 35.50 -2.02 14.59
C LEU A 749 36.47 -2.83 15.44
N ARG A 750 36.21 -4.12 15.68
CA ARG A 750 37.14 -5.02 16.38
C ARG A 750 38.47 -5.13 15.63
N ALA A 751 38.43 -5.31 14.30
CA ALA A 751 39.66 -5.36 13.50
C ALA A 751 40.45 -4.06 13.59
N LEU A 752 39.76 -2.90 13.50
CA LEU A 752 40.38 -1.58 13.67
C LEU A 752 40.99 -1.42 15.07
N LEU A 753 40.24 -1.73 16.13
CA LEU A 753 40.71 -1.61 17.50
C LEU A 753 41.86 -2.59 17.80
N SER A 754 41.85 -3.80 17.23
CA SER A 754 42.93 -4.76 17.37
C SER A 754 44.20 -4.27 16.66
N ALA A 755 44.07 -3.77 15.42
CA ALA A 755 45.18 -3.16 14.71
C ALA A 755 45.74 -1.92 15.41
N TRP A 756 44.83 -1.10 15.94
CA TRP A 756 45.22 0.07 16.76
C TRP A 756 46.00 -0.35 18.00
N HIS A 757 45.49 -1.33 18.75
CA HIS A 757 46.16 -1.84 19.96
C HIS A 757 47.52 -2.49 19.65
N GLN A 758 47.63 -3.21 18.56
CA GLN A 758 48.91 -3.75 18.09
C GLN A 758 49.94 -2.66 17.73
N ALA A 759 49.49 -1.55 17.14
CA ALA A 759 50.35 -0.46 16.71
C ALA A 759 50.78 0.45 17.89
N PHE A 760 49.88 0.75 18.80
CA PHE A 760 50.04 1.79 19.83
C PHE A 760 49.93 1.31 21.27
N GLY A 761 49.52 0.06 21.50
CA GLY A 761 49.28 -0.49 22.83
C GLY A 761 48.23 0.28 23.61
N SER A 762 48.50 0.55 24.90
CA SER A 762 47.64 1.37 25.77
C SER A 762 48.03 2.84 25.81
N VAL A 763 48.88 3.30 24.92
CA VAL A 763 49.32 4.70 24.88
C VAL A 763 48.23 5.57 24.27
N PRO A 764 47.78 6.64 24.93
CA PRO A 764 46.85 7.60 24.33
C PRO A 764 47.46 8.21 23.07
N THR A 765 46.80 7.99 21.94
CA THR A 765 47.27 8.40 20.62
C THR A 765 46.24 9.30 19.95
N THR A 766 46.66 10.34 19.26
CA THR A 766 45.77 11.25 18.55
C THR A 766 45.54 10.79 17.10
N CYS A 767 44.46 11.25 16.49
CA CYS A 767 44.17 10.98 15.06
C CYS A 767 45.23 11.54 14.10
N LYS A 768 46.23 12.32 14.57
CA LYS A 768 47.33 12.83 13.75
C LYS A 768 48.54 11.92 13.77
N GLU A 769 48.69 11.10 14.78
CA GLU A 769 49.73 10.06 14.92
C GLU A 769 49.21 8.74 14.32
#